data_b341d0bff5c064aa31c00b06d80f6cb1
#
_entry.id   b341d0bff5c064aa31c00b06d80f6cb1
#
_cell.length_a   1.000
_cell.length_b   1.000
_cell.length_c   1.000
_cell.angle_alpha   90.00
_cell.angle_beta   90.00
_cell.angle_gamma   90.00
#
_symmetry.space_group_name_H-M   'P 1'
#
loop_
_entity.id
_entity.type
_entity.pdbx_description
1 polymer ?
#
loop_
_entity_poly.entity_id
_entity_poly.type
_entity_poly.pdbx_seq_one_letter_code
_entity_poly.pdbx_strand_id
1 'polypeptide(L)'
;MAMGKDVLILGNKSSEQKHDLRDSLTEKYIGGMGETARRMLPGTNPDWQGGILRFKMKVDSEKQNYFTVRCWGSESDNAMVMLFIEGKQLGYRHLGDYDLLHRGNGGTPCQGRFYYYTVPLPLNYTRGKKEVNLEMRSYGNTWDYGDTFEKYQKKMEGPTIGFYKVYMDVQPCFLPDKNEKQGKDEVSLAPVRPAPGIEVLNQLKETVSARINHILAKDTPLGQQEVWLLADAYSVKWTPAFQNPKVVDAVIRNIDHYYTKYLEKPAIISSDPSVYNGDWMTTCLLARSIRSLWSELQDSLEVSVNGATRRDIWSQLMIASLDYGTTHRRHYTNQSMIIDMAIYECNRALMLMNPRKALPEYQTLRYLYESLALAPWLGKETPDGPERPLGDHYWQLTDKALTKELGFVGYYGEVVDWLIHIYRATAIPGVPFSGDLKIKDQLLRVANARYNFRYPAIDEEGYKCFRAEAVVGWRDGNHYPGDVIYGDRGTAWDATPLMAAAATLDQRTVGVAQQMLEDNQFFYAVAEKLKDAGNIRVLQSYLHIPDEYELIMKQTPSEEKLPMSVSAPDYVFSDEEDGVVAIKNGSEILYASLYWRARNAVNNLAKVHYITPTFERLANVHIETEFEDSGMRYTRPDWVNLGFAGWREWYKGIHSAHAGEVLPIARIPEGVKFKPGDENIYAGKADYYELKYGNYVIAINGSTDKTFELSVPKAKAVFNLTDHKKKVEEDVLKVSPRTTVVLEVR
;
A
#
# COMPACT_ATOMS: atom_id res chain seq x y z
N MET A 1 11.70 13.73 -39.98
CA MET A 1 12.49 12.62 -39.46
C MET A 1 12.13 12.44 -38.02
N ALA A 2 11.69 11.28 -37.60
CA ALA A 2 11.48 11.01 -36.18
C ALA A 2 12.81 11.28 -35.43
N MET A 3 12.74 12.03 -34.33
CA MET A 3 13.90 12.30 -33.51
C MET A 3 14.42 10.96 -32.97
N GLY A 4 15.70 10.66 -33.22
CA GLY A 4 16.33 9.53 -32.55
C GLY A 4 16.45 9.81 -31.04
N LYS A 5 16.46 8.75 -30.25
CA LYS A 5 16.68 8.78 -28.80
C LYS A 5 17.91 9.63 -28.42
N ASP A 6 17.75 10.63 -27.55
CA ASP A 6 18.88 11.37 -26.98
C ASP A 6 19.31 10.71 -25.65
N VAL A 7 20.64 10.62 -25.42
CA VAL A 7 21.19 9.89 -24.27
C VAL A 7 22.29 10.69 -23.61
N LEU A 8 22.12 10.98 -22.33
CA LEU A 8 23.15 11.50 -21.43
C LEU A 8 23.72 10.36 -20.59
N ILE A 9 25.01 10.09 -20.70
CA ILE A 9 25.74 9.11 -19.88
C ILE A 9 26.43 9.86 -18.75
N LEU A 10 25.92 9.65 -17.54
CA LEU A 10 26.45 10.29 -16.34
C LEU A 10 27.80 9.68 -15.94
N GLY A 11 28.73 10.54 -15.54
CA GLY A 11 30.11 10.15 -15.29
C GLY A 11 31.01 10.11 -16.55
N ASN A 12 30.42 10.19 -17.76
CA ASN A 12 31.18 10.28 -19.01
C ASN A 12 31.37 11.73 -19.43
N LYS A 13 32.62 12.23 -19.38
CA LYS A 13 32.95 13.63 -19.61
C LYS A 13 32.46 14.17 -20.97
N SER A 14 32.62 13.40 -22.03
CA SER A 14 32.19 13.81 -23.38
C SER A 14 30.67 13.92 -23.48
N SER A 15 29.94 12.95 -22.92
CA SER A 15 28.48 12.98 -22.89
C SER A 15 27.96 14.13 -22.02
N GLU A 16 28.57 14.36 -20.87
CA GLU A 16 28.21 15.46 -19.96
C GLU A 16 28.42 16.83 -20.63
N GLN A 17 29.54 17.02 -21.33
CA GLN A 17 29.81 18.25 -22.08
C GLN A 17 28.82 18.49 -23.22
N LYS A 18 28.47 17.42 -23.97
CA LYS A 18 27.47 17.50 -25.05
C LYS A 18 26.10 17.98 -24.58
N HIS A 19 25.72 17.66 -23.34
CA HIS A 19 24.45 18.02 -22.73
C HIS A 19 24.53 19.24 -21.83
N ASP A 20 25.63 20.01 -21.87
CA ASP A 20 25.86 21.19 -21.03
C ASP A 20 25.62 20.89 -19.53
N LEU A 21 26.09 19.70 -19.07
CA LEU A 21 25.90 19.30 -17.67
C LEU A 21 26.64 20.26 -16.74
N ARG A 22 25.89 20.84 -15.81
CA ARG A 22 26.35 21.64 -14.69
C ARG A 22 25.87 21.00 -13.41
N ASP A 23 26.77 20.78 -12.48
CA ASP A 23 26.47 20.11 -11.23
C ASP A 23 27.00 20.87 -10.01
N SER A 24 26.37 20.61 -8.88
CA SER A 24 26.84 21.05 -7.57
C SER A 24 26.60 19.94 -6.56
N LEU A 25 27.55 19.75 -5.63
CA LEU A 25 27.50 18.72 -4.59
C LEU A 25 27.19 17.33 -5.17
N THR A 26 27.96 16.93 -6.18
CA THR A 26 27.84 15.59 -6.79
C THR A 26 29.19 14.91 -6.85
N GLU A 27 29.18 13.61 -6.96
CA GLU A 27 30.38 12.82 -7.19
C GLU A 27 30.15 11.71 -8.24
N LYS A 28 31.24 11.34 -8.89
CA LYS A 28 31.29 10.14 -9.74
C LYS A 28 31.74 8.96 -8.90
N TYR A 29 31.15 7.81 -9.16
CA TYR A 29 31.59 6.57 -8.53
C TYR A 29 31.35 5.39 -9.45
N ILE A 30 31.90 4.25 -9.10
CA ILE A 30 31.66 2.98 -9.80
C ILE A 30 30.60 2.22 -9.02
N GLY A 31 29.46 2.00 -9.64
CA GLY A 31 28.29 1.36 -9.03
C GLY A 31 27.99 0.01 -9.61
N GLY A 32 26.71 -0.28 -9.83
CA GLY A 32 26.21 -1.57 -10.29
C GLY A 32 26.91 -2.10 -11.55
N MET A 33 27.29 -3.37 -11.51
CA MET A 33 28.01 -4.09 -12.58
C MET A 33 29.29 -3.40 -13.06
N GLY A 34 29.93 -2.57 -12.21
CA GLY A 34 31.14 -1.83 -12.54
C GLY A 34 30.92 -0.68 -13.52
N GLU A 35 29.72 -0.18 -13.66
CA GLU A 35 29.43 1.00 -14.48
C GLU A 35 29.64 2.30 -13.69
N THR A 36 30.08 3.33 -14.40
CA THR A 36 30.20 4.66 -13.83
C THR A 36 28.82 5.29 -13.66
N ALA A 37 28.59 5.89 -12.51
CA ALA A 37 27.39 6.64 -12.17
C ALA A 37 27.77 7.99 -11.55
N ARG A 38 26.77 8.85 -11.44
CA ARG A 38 26.85 10.08 -10.65
C ARG A 38 25.77 10.07 -9.59
N ARG A 39 26.12 10.48 -8.37
CA ARG A 39 25.16 10.64 -7.26
C ARG A 39 25.28 12.02 -6.63
N MET A 40 24.24 12.45 -5.97
CA MET A 40 24.16 13.75 -5.31
C MET A 40 24.48 13.60 -3.83
N LEU A 41 25.23 14.55 -3.29
CA LEU A 41 25.72 14.56 -1.92
C LEU A 41 24.86 15.48 -1.04
N PRO A 42 24.79 15.25 0.28
CA PRO A 42 24.13 16.15 1.22
C PRO A 42 24.74 17.56 1.21
N GLY A 43 23.88 18.56 1.36
CA GLY A 43 24.29 19.93 1.64
C GLY A 43 24.54 20.16 3.13
N THR A 44 25.10 21.33 3.44
CA THR A 44 25.38 21.72 4.84
C THR A 44 24.54 22.90 5.32
N ASN A 45 24.11 23.75 4.40
CA ASN A 45 23.26 24.89 4.71
C ASN A 45 22.40 25.29 3.49
N PRO A 46 21.10 24.95 3.48
CA PRO A 46 20.43 24.13 4.48
C PRO A 46 20.81 22.65 4.36
N ASP A 47 20.79 21.91 5.46
CA ASP A 47 21.19 20.50 5.53
C ASP A 47 20.14 19.51 4.98
N TRP A 48 18.93 19.99 4.70
CA TRP A 48 17.85 19.23 4.05
C TRP A 48 17.89 19.30 2.52
N GLN A 49 18.78 20.12 1.94
CA GLN A 49 19.03 20.16 0.50
C GLN A 49 20.37 19.49 0.18
N GLY A 50 20.41 18.83 -0.96
CA GLY A 50 21.64 18.22 -1.46
C GLY A 50 22.02 18.72 -2.83
N GLY A 51 22.72 17.88 -3.56
CA GLY A 51 23.26 18.17 -4.88
C GLY A 51 22.22 18.41 -5.96
N ILE A 52 22.68 19.02 -7.06
CA ILE A 52 21.86 19.34 -8.22
C ILE A 52 22.61 18.95 -9.48
N LEU A 53 21.89 18.31 -10.41
CA LEU A 53 22.33 18.08 -11.79
C LEU A 53 21.45 18.91 -12.73
N ARG A 54 22.05 19.78 -13.54
CA ARG A 54 21.38 20.57 -14.59
C ARG A 54 21.93 20.18 -15.95
N PHE A 55 21.10 19.90 -16.90
CA PHE A 55 21.50 19.47 -18.23
C PHE A 55 20.44 19.77 -19.29
N LYS A 56 20.83 19.67 -20.55
CA LYS A 56 19.94 19.85 -21.68
C LYS A 56 19.67 18.51 -22.36
N MET A 57 18.43 18.28 -22.78
CA MET A 57 18.03 17.13 -23.58
C MET A 57 17.28 17.59 -24.83
N LYS A 58 17.57 16.94 -25.96
CA LYS A 58 16.81 17.14 -27.19
C LYS A 58 15.43 16.56 -27.05
N VAL A 59 14.43 17.26 -27.61
CA VAL A 59 13.02 16.85 -27.59
C VAL A 59 12.44 16.87 -29.01
N ASP A 60 11.42 16.03 -29.21
CA ASP A 60 10.54 16.15 -30.39
C ASP A 60 9.56 17.30 -30.13
N SER A 61 9.47 18.23 -31.09
CA SER A 61 8.68 19.45 -30.97
C SER A 61 7.17 19.25 -31.10
N GLU A 62 6.72 18.08 -31.54
CA GLU A 62 5.31 17.81 -31.85
C GLU A 62 4.74 16.66 -31.04
N LYS A 63 5.59 15.68 -30.68
CA LYS A 63 5.18 14.46 -30.01
C LYS A 63 5.33 14.54 -28.50
N GLN A 64 4.65 13.65 -27.81
CA GLN A 64 4.89 13.40 -26.40
C GLN A 64 6.32 12.92 -26.18
N ASN A 65 7.05 13.60 -25.31
CA ASN A 65 8.39 13.20 -24.91
C ASN A 65 8.36 12.55 -23.54
N TYR A 66 9.21 11.54 -23.37
CA TYR A 66 9.38 10.80 -22.12
C TYR A 66 10.82 10.90 -21.65
N PHE A 67 11.00 11.35 -20.43
CA PHE A 67 12.26 11.33 -19.70
C PHE A 67 12.40 10.00 -19.00
N THR A 68 13.53 9.31 -19.15
CA THR A 68 13.81 8.06 -18.46
C THR A 68 15.16 8.12 -17.80
N VAL A 69 15.24 7.72 -16.53
CA VAL A 69 16.51 7.55 -15.80
C VAL A 69 16.77 6.08 -15.54
N ARG A 70 18.05 5.68 -15.64
CA ARG A 70 18.53 4.33 -15.36
C ARG A 70 19.24 4.30 -14.02
N CYS A 71 18.78 3.43 -13.12
CA CYS A 71 19.26 3.25 -11.76
C CYS A 71 19.59 1.79 -11.48
N TRP A 72 20.33 1.51 -10.40
CA TRP A 72 20.66 0.16 -9.95
C TRP A 72 19.79 -0.27 -8.79
N GLY A 73 19.15 -1.42 -8.88
CA GLY A 73 18.16 -1.88 -7.93
C GLY A 73 18.69 -2.25 -6.55
N SER A 74 19.97 -2.62 -6.44
CA SER A 74 20.61 -2.94 -5.16
C SER A 74 21.06 -1.70 -4.35
N GLU A 75 20.96 -0.50 -4.91
CA GLU A 75 21.25 0.72 -4.21
C GLU A 75 20.04 1.22 -3.45
N SER A 76 20.24 1.71 -2.25
CA SER A 76 19.22 2.34 -1.42
C SER A 76 19.73 3.65 -0.84
N ASP A 77 18.82 4.57 -0.58
CA ASP A 77 19.08 5.81 0.09
C ASP A 77 17.89 6.23 0.97
N ASN A 78 18.07 7.30 1.72
CA ASN A 78 17.00 7.97 2.46
C ASN A 78 16.83 9.42 1.99
N ALA A 79 16.97 9.62 0.69
CA ALA A 79 16.87 10.92 0.04
C ALA A 79 15.68 10.93 -0.92
N MET A 80 15.24 12.13 -1.26
CA MET A 80 14.23 12.39 -2.28
C MET A 80 14.88 13.15 -3.43
N VAL A 81 14.65 12.72 -4.66
CA VAL A 81 15.12 13.43 -5.85
C VAL A 81 13.93 13.88 -6.68
N MET A 82 13.87 15.16 -6.96
CA MET A 82 12.81 15.78 -7.76
C MET A 82 13.34 16.20 -9.12
N LEU A 83 12.50 16.02 -10.14
CA LEU A 83 12.76 16.45 -11.51
C LEU A 83 12.12 17.80 -11.77
N PHE A 84 12.86 18.69 -12.46
CA PHE A 84 12.41 20.02 -12.86
C PHE A 84 12.59 20.19 -14.37
N ILE A 85 11.65 20.88 -14.99
CA ILE A 85 11.72 21.36 -16.38
C ILE A 85 11.61 22.87 -16.41
N GLU A 86 12.61 23.54 -17.06
CA GLU A 86 12.67 25.02 -17.12
C GLU A 86 12.48 25.67 -15.73
N GLY A 87 13.06 25.07 -14.71
CA GLY A 87 13.02 25.55 -13.33
C GLY A 87 11.73 25.26 -12.56
N LYS A 88 10.75 24.56 -13.17
CA LYS A 88 9.50 24.19 -12.52
C LYS A 88 9.45 22.70 -12.23
N GLN A 89 8.96 22.33 -11.06
CA GLN A 89 8.90 20.94 -10.63
C GLN A 89 7.89 20.14 -11.47
N LEU A 90 8.31 18.97 -11.91
CA LEU A 90 7.46 17.95 -12.53
C LEU A 90 6.85 17.06 -11.44
N GLY A 91 5.57 16.71 -11.64
CA GLY A 91 4.88 15.78 -10.76
C GLY A 91 4.54 16.33 -9.39
N TYR A 92 3.98 15.46 -8.58
CA TYR A 92 3.65 15.67 -7.17
C TYR A 92 4.11 14.46 -6.39
N ARG A 93 4.53 14.65 -5.17
CA ARG A 93 5.01 13.55 -4.37
C ARG A 93 3.90 12.62 -3.88
N HIS A 94 2.71 13.10 -3.66
CA HIS A 94 1.70 12.40 -2.89
C HIS A 94 0.58 11.81 -3.76
N LEU A 95 -0.12 10.81 -3.23
CA LEU A 95 -1.33 10.21 -3.79
C LEU A 95 -1.14 9.54 -5.16
N GLY A 96 -0.07 8.81 -5.25
CA GLY A 96 0.25 8.11 -6.48
C GLY A 96 0.83 8.98 -7.58
N ASP A 97 0.93 10.27 -7.33
CA ASP A 97 1.47 11.26 -8.24
C ASP A 97 2.91 11.60 -7.86
N TYR A 98 3.75 10.58 -7.89
CA TYR A 98 5.13 10.72 -7.51
C TYR A 98 5.94 11.44 -8.56
N ASP A 99 6.82 12.27 -8.05
CA ASP A 99 8.06 12.55 -8.72
C ASP A 99 8.86 11.25 -8.75
N LEU A 100 9.20 10.80 -9.93
CA LEU A 100 9.71 9.47 -10.17
C LEU A 100 11.00 9.13 -9.51
N LEU A 101 11.80 10.13 -9.23
CA LEU A 101 13.13 9.94 -8.71
C LEU A 101 13.11 9.78 -7.18
N HIS A 102 11.93 9.85 -6.60
CA HIS A 102 11.75 9.61 -5.19
C HIS A 102 11.79 8.11 -4.89
N ARG A 103 12.74 7.70 -4.09
CA ARG A 103 12.88 6.33 -3.61
C ARG A 103 12.34 6.13 -2.20
N GLY A 104 12.09 7.14 -1.44
CA GLY A 104 11.60 7.07 -0.04
C GLY A 104 12.40 6.10 0.84
N ASN A 105 12.43 6.24 2.05
CA ASN A 105 12.79 5.46 3.22
C ASN A 105 13.61 4.15 3.06
N GLY A 106 14.80 4.19 2.48
CA GLY A 106 15.80 3.12 2.59
C GLY A 106 15.25 1.70 2.54
N GLY A 107 14.34 1.44 1.62
CA GLY A 107 13.68 0.15 1.48
C GLY A 107 14.70 -0.96 1.34
N THR A 108 14.30 -2.18 1.65
CA THR A 108 15.14 -3.36 1.52
C THR A 108 15.72 -3.41 0.12
N PRO A 109 17.05 -3.27 -0.06
CA PRO A 109 17.65 -3.41 -1.37
C PRO A 109 17.28 -4.75 -1.93
N CYS A 110 17.00 -4.79 -3.22
CA CYS A 110 16.79 -6.06 -3.84
C CYS A 110 17.26 -6.02 -5.27
N GLN A 111 17.73 -7.07 -5.75
CA GLN A 111 17.98 -7.34 -7.14
C GLN A 111 19.22 -6.68 -7.77
N GLY A 112 20.18 -7.50 -8.06
CA GLY A 112 21.35 -7.15 -8.85
C GLY A 112 21.02 -6.86 -10.31
N ARG A 113 20.09 -5.96 -10.60
CA ARG A 113 19.71 -5.55 -11.95
C ARG A 113 19.41 -4.06 -12.05
N PHE A 114 19.49 -3.53 -13.27
CA PHE A 114 19.09 -2.17 -13.55
C PHE A 114 17.58 -2.05 -13.66
N TYR A 115 17.07 -0.88 -13.28
CA TYR A 115 15.72 -0.48 -13.57
C TYR A 115 15.68 0.91 -14.22
N TYR A 116 14.62 1.12 -14.97
CA TYR A 116 14.37 2.34 -15.72
C TYR A 116 13.12 3.00 -15.18
N TYR A 117 13.23 4.27 -14.93
CA TYR A 117 12.09 5.02 -14.47
C TYR A 117 11.73 6.14 -15.45
N THR A 118 10.48 6.16 -15.94
CA THR A 118 10.03 6.99 -17.06
C THR A 118 8.91 7.93 -16.66
N VAL A 119 9.03 9.23 -17.01
CA VAL A 119 7.97 10.24 -16.89
C VAL A 119 7.67 10.91 -18.23
N PRO A 120 6.40 11.27 -18.50
CA PRO A 120 6.06 12.16 -19.58
C PRO A 120 6.46 13.61 -19.25
N LEU A 121 7.02 14.32 -20.22
CA LEU A 121 7.20 15.77 -20.11
C LEU A 121 5.92 16.47 -20.58
N PRO A 122 5.44 17.52 -19.88
CA PRO A 122 4.26 18.25 -20.33
C PRO A 122 4.49 18.90 -21.69
N LEU A 123 3.57 18.70 -22.62
CA LEU A 123 3.68 19.17 -24.01
C LEU A 123 3.87 20.69 -24.13
N ASN A 124 3.32 21.48 -23.23
CA ASN A 124 3.50 22.96 -23.22
C ASN A 124 4.96 23.38 -23.01
N TYR A 125 5.81 22.51 -22.45
CA TYR A 125 7.24 22.78 -22.28
C TYR A 125 8.10 22.27 -23.42
N THR A 126 7.62 21.35 -24.25
CA THR A 126 8.39 20.73 -25.34
C THR A 126 7.96 21.19 -26.73
N ARG A 127 6.69 21.59 -26.87
CA ARG A 127 6.10 22.00 -28.17
C ARG A 127 6.87 23.17 -28.78
N GLY A 128 7.27 23.00 -30.07
CA GLY A 128 8.02 23.99 -30.82
C GLY A 128 9.50 24.13 -30.42
N LYS A 129 9.97 23.37 -29.43
CA LYS A 129 11.38 23.41 -28.99
C LYS A 129 12.19 22.26 -29.60
N LYS A 130 13.49 22.45 -29.71
CA LYS A 130 14.47 21.40 -30.10
C LYS A 130 15.15 20.76 -28.88
N GLU A 131 15.21 21.49 -27.79
CA GLU A 131 15.81 21.06 -26.51
C GLU A 131 15.13 21.74 -25.33
N VAL A 132 15.23 21.14 -24.15
CA VAL A 132 14.72 21.67 -22.86
C VAL A 132 15.79 21.57 -21.80
N ASN A 133 15.71 22.47 -20.80
CA ASN A 133 16.55 22.43 -19.61
C ASN A 133 15.87 21.56 -18.55
N LEU A 134 16.59 20.58 -18.05
CA LEU A 134 16.15 19.68 -16.99
C LEU A 134 17.08 19.80 -15.78
N GLU A 135 16.51 19.61 -14.60
CA GLU A 135 17.26 19.55 -13.37
C GLU A 135 16.79 18.37 -12.51
N MET A 136 17.75 17.69 -11.90
CA MET A 136 17.48 16.73 -10.82
C MET A 136 18.03 17.35 -9.53
N ARG A 137 17.21 17.50 -8.50
CA ARG A 137 17.58 18.10 -7.22
C ARG A 137 17.30 17.11 -6.10
N SER A 138 18.28 16.92 -5.21
CA SER A 138 18.13 16.03 -4.07
C SER A 138 17.76 16.76 -2.79
N TYR A 139 16.99 16.08 -1.96
CA TYR A 139 16.49 16.55 -0.67
C TYR A 139 16.51 15.43 0.36
N GLY A 140 16.49 15.75 1.63
CA GLY A 140 16.17 14.80 2.68
C GLY A 140 14.74 14.28 2.52
N ASN A 141 14.48 13.10 3.03
CA ASN A 141 13.15 12.51 2.96
C ASN A 141 12.14 13.36 3.75
N THR A 142 11.13 13.87 3.05
CA THR A 142 10.12 14.78 3.60
C THR A 142 8.73 14.17 3.64
N TRP A 143 8.63 12.83 3.60
CA TRP A 143 7.33 12.20 3.68
C TRP A 143 6.67 12.45 5.03
N ASP A 144 5.44 12.99 5.00
CA ASP A 144 4.69 13.25 6.20
C ASP A 144 3.18 13.40 6.00
N TYR A 145 2.43 13.11 7.07
CA TYR A 145 0.98 13.20 7.12
C TYR A 145 0.51 14.63 7.41
N GLY A 146 0.34 15.43 6.36
CA GLY A 146 -0.49 16.62 6.44
C GLY A 146 0.06 17.83 7.17
N ASP A 147 1.31 17.79 7.64
CA ASP A 147 1.92 18.92 8.33
C ASP A 147 2.74 19.83 7.41
N THR A 148 3.17 20.95 7.91
CA THR A 148 3.91 21.93 7.13
C THR A 148 5.31 21.45 6.80
N PHE A 149 5.81 21.82 5.63
CA PHE A 149 7.15 21.45 5.19
C PHE A 149 8.23 21.84 6.21
N GLU A 150 8.16 23.03 6.82
CA GLU A 150 9.11 23.49 7.80
C GLU A 150 9.24 22.59 9.03
N LYS A 151 8.15 21.95 9.42
CA LYS A 151 8.13 21.00 10.56
C LYS A 151 8.78 19.66 10.20
N TYR A 152 8.78 19.28 8.92
CA TYR A 152 9.20 17.96 8.46
C TYR A 152 10.37 17.93 7.50
N GLN A 153 11.08 19.07 7.38
CA GLN A 153 12.37 19.09 6.71
C GLN A 153 13.33 18.15 7.44
N LYS A 154 13.65 17.03 6.80
CA LYS A 154 14.62 16.10 7.33
C LYS A 154 15.97 16.35 6.67
N LYS A 155 17.01 16.31 7.49
CA LYS A 155 18.38 16.34 7.01
C LYS A 155 18.60 15.24 5.98
N MET A 156 19.29 15.54 4.91
CA MET A 156 19.79 14.55 3.97
C MET A 156 21.03 13.89 4.58
N GLU A 157 20.90 12.67 5.08
CA GLU A 157 21.95 12.04 5.89
C GLU A 157 23.06 11.38 5.06
N GLY A 158 22.78 11.04 3.81
CA GLY A 158 23.72 10.36 2.92
C GLY A 158 23.52 10.72 1.45
N PRO A 159 24.40 10.23 0.57
CA PRO A 159 24.25 10.40 -0.87
C PRO A 159 22.96 9.76 -1.40
N THR A 160 22.47 10.23 -2.56
CA THR A 160 21.44 9.54 -3.31
C THR A 160 21.97 8.21 -3.88
N ILE A 161 21.06 7.36 -4.37
CA ILE A 161 21.45 6.30 -5.30
C ILE A 161 22.15 6.89 -6.52
N GLY A 162 22.84 6.04 -7.28
CA GLY A 162 23.50 6.43 -8.54
C GLY A 162 22.54 6.54 -9.71
N PHE A 163 22.77 7.58 -10.49
CA PHE A 163 22.15 7.76 -11.79
C PHE A 163 23.18 7.46 -12.87
N TYR A 164 22.85 6.49 -13.75
CA TYR A 164 23.80 5.97 -14.74
C TYR A 164 23.61 6.61 -16.10
N LYS A 165 22.36 6.66 -16.56
CA LYS A 165 22.01 7.27 -17.85
C LYS A 165 20.65 7.97 -17.75
N VAL A 166 20.50 8.98 -18.59
CA VAL A 166 19.22 9.65 -18.84
C VAL A 166 18.92 9.54 -20.32
N TYR A 167 17.68 9.21 -20.62
CA TYR A 167 17.18 9.07 -21.98
C TYR A 167 16.02 10.02 -22.22
N MET A 168 15.95 10.54 -23.46
CA MET A 168 14.78 11.24 -23.98
C MET A 168 14.29 10.50 -25.21
N ASP A 169 13.04 10.07 -25.21
CA ASP A 169 12.41 9.33 -26.30
C ASP A 169 10.95 9.72 -26.44
N VAL A 170 10.36 9.48 -27.60
CA VAL A 170 8.91 9.64 -27.83
C VAL A 170 8.13 8.36 -27.49
N GLN A 171 8.81 7.28 -27.15
CA GLN A 171 8.22 6.03 -26.71
C GLN A 171 8.44 5.84 -25.20
N PRO A 172 7.39 5.53 -24.43
CA PRO A 172 7.54 5.29 -22.98
C PRO A 172 8.29 3.99 -22.67
N CYS A 173 8.29 3.04 -23.58
CA CYS A 173 8.97 1.74 -23.47
C CYS A 173 9.94 1.56 -24.64
N PHE A 174 11.07 2.27 -24.59
CA PHE A 174 12.12 2.10 -25.60
C PHE A 174 12.97 0.85 -25.32
N LEU A 175 13.64 0.34 -26.37
CA LEU A 175 14.61 -0.73 -26.20
C LEU A 175 15.97 -0.13 -25.82
N PRO A 176 16.64 -0.63 -24.77
CA PRO A 176 18.01 -0.26 -24.46
C PRO A 176 18.95 -0.72 -25.56
N ASP A 177 20.17 -0.13 -25.59
CA ASP A 177 21.19 -0.56 -26.55
C ASP A 177 21.55 -2.03 -26.30
N LYS A 178 21.81 -2.79 -27.39
CA LYS A 178 22.08 -4.24 -27.32
C LYS A 178 23.24 -4.61 -26.37
N ASN A 179 24.20 -3.71 -26.21
CA ASN A 179 25.39 -3.92 -25.37
C ASN A 179 25.20 -3.32 -23.95
N GLU A 180 24.03 -2.80 -23.64
CA GLU A 180 23.76 -2.23 -22.32
C GLU A 180 23.58 -3.34 -21.29
N LYS A 181 24.34 -3.27 -20.21
CA LYS A 181 24.22 -4.24 -19.12
C LYS A 181 22.85 -4.10 -18.47
N GLN A 182 22.19 -5.21 -18.19
CA GLN A 182 20.86 -5.21 -17.63
C GLN A 182 20.86 -5.69 -16.17
N GLY A 183 21.53 -6.76 -15.88
CA GLY A 183 21.60 -7.39 -14.58
C GLY A 183 21.73 -8.89 -14.67
N LYS A 184 21.66 -9.54 -13.53
CA LYS A 184 21.68 -10.99 -13.44
C LYS A 184 20.25 -11.53 -13.44
N ASP A 185 20.07 -12.70 -14.03
CA ASP A 185 18.84 -13.47 -13.84
C ASP A 185 18.73 -13.87 -12.37
N GLU A 186 17.66 -13.48 -11.71
CA GLU A 186 17.43 -13.78 -10.30
C GLU A 186 17.45 -15.25 -9.97
N VAL A 187 16.96 -16.09 -10.86
CA VAL A 187 16.93 -17.55 -10.66
C VAL A 187 18.34 -18.13 -10.48
N SER A 188 19.38 -17.44 -10.98
CA SER A 188 20.77 -17.88 -10.88
C SER A 188 21.53 -17.37 -9.66
N LEU A 189 20.92 -16.49 -8.83
CA LEU A 189 21.58 -15.96 -7.65
C LEU A 189 21.53 -16.97 -6.51
N ALA A 190 22.68 -17.27 -5.94
CA ALA A 190 22.77 -18.05 -4.70
C ALA A 190 22.84 -17.10 -3.51
N PRO A 191 22.29 -17.49 -2.35
CA PRO A 191 22.43 -16.72 -1.12
C PRO A 191 23.91 -16.51 -0.77
N VAL A 192 24.26 -15.28 -0.34
CA VAL A 192 25.64 -14.96 0.10
C VAL A 192 25.96 -15.58 1.46
N ARG A 193 24.94 -15.94 2.22
CA ARG A 193 25.04 -16.65 3.50
C ARG A 193 23.81 -17.55 3.68
N PRO A 194 23.89 -18.61 4.51
CA PRO A 194 22.73 -19.40 4.88
C PRO A 194 21.69 -18.54 5.59
N ALA A 195 20.42 -18.69 5.24
CA ALA A 195 19.32 -18.07 5.99
C ALA A 195 19.23 -18.69 7.39
N PRO A 196 18.77 -17.92 8.41
CA PRO A 196 18.36 -18.51 9.67
C PRO A 196 17.28 -19.58 9.46
N GLY A 197 17.21 -20.56 10.35
CA GLY A 197 16.22 -21.64 10.28
C GLY A 197 15.18 -21.54 11.39
N ILE A 198 14.54 -22.66 11.68
CA ILE A 198 13.46 -22.79 12.66
C ILE A 198 13.84 -22.36 14.08
N GLU A 199 15.14 -22.32 14.41
CA GLU A 199 15.67 -21.84 15.70
C GLU A 199 15.23 -20.39 16.00
N VAL A 200 14.92 -19.60 14.98
CA VAL A 200 14.38 -18.23 15.12
C VAL A 200 13.05 -18.24 15.88
N LEU A 201 12.22 -19.28 15.74
CA LEU A 201 10.97 -19.38 16.51
C LEU A 201 11.21 -19.54 18.01
N ASN A 202 12.32 -20.18 18.41
CA ASN A 202 12.70 -20.25 19.83
C ASN A 202 13.16 -18.89 20.35
N GLN A 203 13.97 -18.17 19.59
CA GLN A 203 14.37 -16.79 19.92
C GLN A 203 13.15 -15.87 20.04
N LEU A 204 12.17 -16.02 19.13
CA LEU A 204 10.91 -15.30 19.18
C LEU A 204 10.13 -15.60 20.47
N LYS A 205 9.97 -16.89 20.82
CA LYS A 205 9.28 -17.30 22.06
C LYS A 205 9.98 -16.73 23.30
N GLU A 206 11.31 -16.76 23.36
CA GLU A 206 12.09 -16.20 24.46
C GLU A 206 11.91 -14.68 24.55
N THR A 207 11.99 -13.96 23.44
CA THR A 207 11.88 -12.51 23.38
C THR A 207 10.48 -12.04 23.81
N VAL A 208 9.44 -12.67 23.26
CA VAL A 208 8.03 -12.35 23.60
C VAL A 208 7.78 -12.68 25.08
N SER A 209 8.25 -13.83 25.58
CA SER A 209 8.10 -14.23 26.98
C SER A 209 8.79 -13.26 27.93
N ALA A 210 10.01 -12.83 27.63
CA ALA A 210 10.74 -11.85 28.43
C ALA A 210 9.98 -10.52 28.51
N ARG A 211 9.40 -10.08 27.38
CA ARG A 211 8.61 -8.84 27.33
C ARG A 211 7.33 -8.95 28.11
N ILE A 212 6.60 -10.07 28.01
CA ILE A 212 5.38 -10.32 28.81
C ILE A 212 5.71 -10.29 30.30
N ASN A 213 6.79 -10.94 30.75
CA ASN A 213 7.25 -10.89 32.12
C ASN A 213 7.58 -9.46 32.58
N HIS A 214 8.23 -8.67 31.72
CA HIS A 214 8.53 -7.27 32.00
C HIS A 214 7.23 -6.45 32.17
N ILE A 215 6.23 -6.65 31.32
CA ILE A 215 4.93 -5.95 31.43
C ILE A 215 4.20 -6.35 32.70
N LEU A 216 4.17 -7.65 33.06
CA LEU A 216 3.57 -8.15 34.28
C LEU A 216 4.25 -7.64 35.56
N ALA A 217 5.53 -7.28 35.48
CA ALA A 217 6.30 -6.74 36.61
C ALA A 217 6.18 -5.20 36.76
N LYS A 218 5.47 -4.52 35.87
CA LYS A 218 5.31 -3.05 35.95
C LYS A 218 4.40 -2.66 37.13
N ASP A 219 4.87 -1.70 37.92
CA ASP A 219 4.08 -1.04 38.97
C ASP A 219 3.26 0.14 38.41
N THR A 220 3.57 0.61 37.21
CA THR A 220 2.86 1.70 36.53
C THR A 220 1.67 1.16 35.74
N PRO A 221 0.62 1.99 35.53
CA PRO A 221 -0.50 1.60 34.69
C PRO A 221 -0.09 1.25 33.26
N LEU A 222 -0.72 0.20 32.72
CA LEU A 222 -0.48 -0.29 31.36
C LEU A 222 -1.34 0.48 30.35
N GLY A 223 -0.81 0.67 29.14
CA GLY A 223 -1.59 1.12 27.99
C GLY A 223 -2.50 0.01 27.43
N GLN A 224 -3.51 0.41 26.66
CA GLN A 224 -4.45 -0.56 26.07
C GLN A 224 -3.78 -1.67 25.26
N GLN A 225 -2.72 -1.35 24.51
CA GLN A 225 -1.97 -2.37 23.73
C GLN A 225 -1.27 -3.40 24.62
N GLU A 226 -0.74 -2.98 25.77
CA GLU A 226 -0.12 -3.90 26.74
C GLU A 226 -1.18 -4.77 27.44
N VAL A 227 -2.31 -4.17 27.79
CA VAL A 227 -3.47 -4.90 28.37
C VAL A 227 -3.94 -5.98 27.40
N TRP A 228 -4.12 -5.62 26.13
CA TRP A 228 -4.53 -6.57 25.10
C TRP A 228 -3.49 -7.67 24.86
N LEU A 229 -2.19 -7.34 24.79
CA LEU A 229 -1.14 -8.35 24.64
C LEU A 229 -1.20 -9.39 25.75
N LEU A 230 -1.39 -8.97 27.00
CA LEU A 230 -1.52 -9.89 28.14
C LEU A 230 -2.77 -10.77 28.02
N ALA A 231 -3.91 -10.16 27.66
CA ALA A 231 -5.18 -10.87 27.53
C ALA A 231 -5.16 -11.90 26.39
N ASP A 232 -4.51 -11.56 25.25
CA ASP A 232 -4.35 -12.45 24.12
C ASP A 232 -3.39 -13.61 24.45
N ALA A 233 -2.24 -13.28 25.09
CA ALA A 233 -1.25 -14.25 25.52
C ALA A 233 -1.76 -15.24 26.61
N TYR A 234 -2.84 -14.90 27.31
CA TYR A 234 -3.44 -15.78 28.34
C TYR A 234 -3.88 -17.13 27.79
N SER A 235 -4.24 -17.20 26.50
CA SER A 235 -4.62 -18.44 25.82
C SER A 235 -3.43 -19.17 25.15
N VAL A 236 -2.25 -18.55 25.04
CA VAL A 236 -1.10 -19.06 24.30
C VAL A 236 -0.19 -19.89 25.21
N LYS A 237 -0.19 -21.20 25.02
CA LYS A 237 0.42 -22.20 25.95
C LYS A 237 1.90 -21.99 26.27
N TRP A 238 2.68 -21.48 25.33
CA TRP A 238 4.13 -21.32 25.51
C TRP A 238 4.52 -20.01 26.20
N THR A 239 3.55 -19.10 26.47
CA THR A 239 3.82 -17.82 27.12
C THR A 239 3.76 -17.91 28.65
N PRO A 240 4.46 -17.01 29.38
CA PRO A 240 4.33 -16.91 30.84
C PRO A 240 2.98 -16.35 31.28
N ALA A 241 2.17 -15.84 30.36
CA ALA A 241 0.81 -15.37 30.58
C ALA A 241 -0.23 -16.48 30.57
N PHE A 242 0.13 -17.70 30.07
CA PHE A 242 -0.82 -18.79 29.93
C PHE A 242 -1.50 -19.14 31.25
N GLN A 243 -2.82 -18.94 31.32
CA GLN A 243 -3.66 -19.17 32.50
C GLN A 243 -3.09 -18.57 33.79
N ASN A 244 -2.34 -17.46 33.70
CA ASN A 244 -1.70 -16.82 34.82
C ASN A 244 -2.66 -15.82 35.50
N PRO A 245 -3.06 -16.01 36.77
CA PRO A 245 -3.99 -15.11 37.47
C PRO A 245 -3.52 -13.64 37.52
N LYS A 246 -2.22 -13.39 37.52
CA LYS A 246 -1.65 -12.02 37.47
C LYS A 246 -2.06 -11.26 36.22
N VAL A 247 -2.34 -11.96 35.12
CA VAL A 247 -2.86 -11.33 33.89
C VAL A 247 -4.26 -10.80 34.14
N VAL A 248 -5.12 -11.61 34.76
CA VAL A 248 -6.49 -11.20 35.10
C VAL A 248 -6.49 -10.00 36.01
N ASP A 249 -5.70 -10.02 37.09
CA ASP A 249 -5.53 -8.89 38.02
C ASP A 249 -5.01 -7.63 37.31
N ALA A 250 -4.05 -7.77 36.40
CA ALA A 250 -3.51 -6.66 35.61
C ALA A 250 -4.59 -6.05 34.69
N VAL A 251 -5.35 -6.89 33.99
CA VAL A 251 -6.44 -6.42 33.10
C VAL A 251 -7.49 -5.67 33.89
N ILE A 252 -7.98 -6.24 35.01
CA ILE A 252 -8.96 -5.60 35.88
C ILE A 252 -8.47 -4.22 36.36
N ARG A 253 -7.29 -4.18 36.95
CA ARG A 253 -6.70 -2.96 37.51
C ARG A 253 -6.55 -1.87 36.44
N ASN A 254 -6.16 -2.22 35.23
CA ASN A 254 -5.90 -1.24 34.20
C ASN A 254 -7.18 -0.74 33.52
N ILE A 255 -8.24 -1.55 33.40
CA ILE A 255 -9.55 -1.05 32.93
C ILE A 255 -10.16 -0.11 33.98
N ASP A 256 -10.09 -0.46 35.28
CA ASP A 256 -10.53 0.43 36.37
C ASP A 256 -9.77 1.77 36.33
N HIS A 257 -8.45 1.71 36.14
CA HIS A 257 -7.63 2.93 36.00
C HIS A 257 -7.98 3.74 34.74
N TYR A 258 -8.25 3.08 33.61
CA TYR A 258 -8.68 3.77 32.40
C TYR A 258 -9.99 4.52 32.58
N TYR A 259 -10.91 3.94 33.34
CA TYR A 259 -12.14 4.65 33.71
C TYR A 259 -11.88 5.91 34.53
N THR A 260 -10.94 5.88 35.48
CA THR A 260 -10.52 7.08 36.20
C THR A 260 -10.02 8.17 35.27
N LYS A 261 -9.16 7.82 34.31
CA LYS A 261 -8.69 8.74 33.26
C LYS A 261 -9.85 9.29 32.39
N TYR A 262 -10.82 8.44 32.09
CA TYR A 262 -12.02 8.87 31.36
C TYR A 262 -12.84 9.90 32.11
N LEU A 263 -13.01 9.75 33.41
CA LEU A 263 -13.70 10.74 34.25
C LEU A 263 -12.97 12.09 34.27
N GLU A 264 -11.63 12.06 34.30
CA GLU A 264 -10.79 13.27 34.28
C GLU A 264 -10.79 13.94 32.90
N LYS A 265 -10.72 13.15 31.83
CA LYS A 265 -10.65 13.62 30.46
C LYS A 265 -11.45 12.71 29.52
N PRO A 266 -12.76 12.96 29.35
CA PRO A 266 -13.61 12.11 28.48
C PRO A 266 -13.08 11.94 27.03
N ALA A 267 -12.37 12.94 26.51
CA ALA A 267 -11.75 12.87 25.18
C ALA A 267 -10.70 11.77 25.04
N ILE A 268 -10.26 11.11 26.13
CA ILE A 268 -9.31 9.98 26.06
C ILE A 268 -9.85 8.83 25.21
N ILE A 269 -11.16 8.68 25.11
CA ILE A 269 -11.80 7.68 24.26
C ILE A 269 -11.26 7.72 22.83
N SER A 270 -11.02 8.93 22.31
CA SER A 270 -10.55 9.13 20.92
C SER A 270 -9.12 9.67 20.82
N SER A 271 -8.43 9.87 21.94
CA SER A 271 -7.09 10.48 21.95
C SER A 271 -6.08 9.71 22.80
N ASP A 272 -6.34 8.43 23.07
CA ASP A 272 -5.43 7.60 23.84
C ASP A 272 -4.13 7.35 23.08
N PRO A 273 -2.96 7.81 23.57
CA PRO A 273 -1.68 7.61 22.91
C PRO A 273 -1.16 6.17 23.01
N SER A 274 -1.80 5.32 23.81
CA SER A 274 -1.40 3.93 24.00
C SER A 274 -1.95 2.99 22.95
N VAL A 275 -2.69 3.49 21.97
CA VAL A 275 -3.20 2.73 20.84
C VAL A 275 -2.75 3.35 19.52
N TYR A 276 -2.74 2.54 18.48
CA TYR A 276 -2.53 3.01 17.12
C TYR A 276 -3.78 3.78 16.65
N ASN A 277 -3.69 5.10 16.57
CA ASN A 277 -4.83 5.98 16.24
C ASN A 277 -6.03 5.83 17.17
N GLY A 278 -5.99 6.52 18.30
CA GLY A 278 -7.04 6.49 19.33
C GLY A 278 -8.43 6.85 18.81
N ASP A 279 -8.53 7.73 17.80
CA ASP A 279 -9.80 8.14 17.17
C ASP A 279 -10.46 7.04 16.31
N TRP A 280 -9.72 5.98 15.94
CA TRP A 280 -10.30 4.81 15.25
C TRP A 280 -10.49 3.62 16.17
N MET A 281 -9.49 3.36 17.02
CA MET A 281 -9.51 2.21 17.92
C MET A 281 -10.39 2.40 19.13
N THR A 282 -10.58 3.62 19.62
CA THR A 282 -11.29 3.94 20.87
C THR A 282 -10.86 3.01 22.02
N THR A 283 -11.79 2.31 22.65
CA THR A 283 -11.50 1.29 23.68
C THR A 283 -11.57 -0.15 23.12
N CYS A 284 -11.41 -0.35 21.84
CA CYS A 284 -11.50 -1.65 21.17
C CYS A 284 -10.65 -2.73 21.86
N LEU A 285 -9.41 -2.40 22.22
CA LEU A 285 -8.50 -3.37 22.82
C LEU A 285 -8.90 -3.77 24.24
N LEU A 286 -9.49 -2.85 25.02
CA LEU A 286 -10.09 -3.19 26.31
C LEU A 286 -11.32 -4.07 26.14
N ALA A 287 -12.17 -3.78 25.15
CA ALA A 287 -13.32 -4.62 24.83
C ALA A 287 -12.92 -6.05 24.43
N ARG A 288 -11.88 -6.17 23.58
CA ARG A 288 -11.31 -7.47 23.21
C ARG A 288 -10.74 -8.21 24.42
N SER A 289 -10.07 -7.50 25.34
CA SER A 289 -9.54 -8.09 26.58
C SER A 289 -10.66 -8.63 27.48
N ILE A 290 -11.76 -7.86 27.63
CA ILE A 290 -12.94 -8.31 28.39
C ILE A 290 -13.51 -9.58 27.75
N ARG A 291 -13.67 -9.61 26.44
CA ARG A 291 -14.21 -10.76 25.74
C ARG A 291 -13.32 -12.00 25.85
N SER A 292 -12.01 -11.84 25.69
CA SER A 292 -11.05 -12.96 25.71
C SER A 292 -10.92 -13.60 27.10
N LEU A 293 -11.06 -12.80 28.17
CA LEU A 293 -10.96 -13.25 29.56
C LEU A 293 -12.31 -13.32 30.25
N TRP A 294 -13.42 -13.42 29.51
CA TRP A 294 -14.74 -13.32 30.09
C TRP A 294 -14.99 -14.33 31.23
N SER A 295 -14.59 -15.60 31.08
CA SER A 295 -14.72 -16.62 32.11
C SER A 295 -14.07 -16.22 33.45
N GLU A 296 -12.98 -15.47 33.41
CA GLU A 296 -12.20 -15.07 34.56
C GLU A 296 -12.67 -13.73 35.16
N LEU A 297 -13.32 -12.88 34.34
CA LEU A 297 -13.67 -11.51 34.72
C LEU A 297 -15.09 -11.39 35.29
N GLN A 298 -16.01 -12.28 34.88
CA GLN A 298 -17.43 -12.12 35.18
C GLN A 298 -17.77 -12.02 36.68
N ASP A 299 -17.07 -12.74 37.54
CA ASP A 299 -17.30 -12.72 38.99
C ASP A 299 -16.81 -11.42 39.67
N SER A 300 -15.94 -10.66 38.96
CA SER A 300 -15.43 -9.39 39.50
C SER A 300 -16.34 -8.19 39.22
N LEU A 301 -17.36 -8.35 38.41
CA LEU A 301 -18.18 -7.23 37.91
C LEU A 301 -19.03 -6.54 38.99
N GLU A 302 -19.40 -7.23 40.05
CA GLU A 302 -20.20 -6.66 41.14
C GLU A 302 -19.34 -5.96 42.19
N VAL A 303 -18.01 -5.98 42.07
CA VAL A 303 -17.10 -5.27 42.94
C VAL A 303 -17.29 -3.76 42.79
N SER A 304 -17.46 -3.05 43.92
CA SER A 304 -17.60 -1.59 43.92
C SER A 304 -16.24 -0.91 43.70
N VAL A 305 -16.18 -0.01 42.74
CA VAL A 305 -15.05 0.86 42.45
C VAL A 305 -15.54 2.30 42.40
N ASN A 306 -15.04 3.16 43.29
CA ASN A 306 -15.45 4.58 43.38
C ASN A 306 -16.97 4.80 43.47
N GLY A 307 -17.67 3.91 44.18
CA GLY A 307 -19.11 4.05 44.43
C GLY A 307 -20.05 3.49 43.36
N ALA A 308 -19.51 2.87 42.31
CA ALA A 308 -20.26 2.16 41.25
C ALA A 308 -19.72 0.74 41.09
N THR A 309 -20.47 -0.16 40.48
CA THR A 309 -19.94 -1.51 40.15
C THR A 309 -19.01 -1.46 38.96
N ARG A 310 -18.04 -2.38 38.87
CA ARG A 310 -17.23 -2.56 37.63
C ARG A 310 -18.11 -2.74 36.42
N ARG A 311 -19.19 -3.47 36.55
CA ARG A 311 -20.19 -3.63 35.49
C ARG A 311 -20.64 -2.27 34.94
N ASP A 312 -20.96 -1.33 35.82
CA ASP A 312 -21.46 -0.03 35.41
C ASP A 312 -20.37 0.85 34.81
N ILE A 313 -19.18 0.91 35.45
CA ILE A 313 -18.07 1.75 34.96
C ILE A 313 -17.49 1.26 33.62
N TRP A 314 -17.30 -0.06 33.48
CA TRP A 314 -16.81 -0.62 32.22
C TRP A 314 -17.86 -0.49 31.11
N SER A 315 -19.16 -0.65 31.43
CA SER A 315 -20.25 -0.38 30.48
C SER A 315 -20.24 1.06 29.97
N GLN A 316 -19.95 2.04 30.84
CA GLN A 316 -19.87 3.45 30.42
C GLN A 316 -18.75 3.69 29.40
N LEU A 317 -17.57 3.07 29.59
CA LEU A 317 -16.48 3.14 28.61
C LEU A 317 -16.89 2.58 27.25
N MET A 318 -17.55 1.43 27.24
CA MET A 318 -18.00 0.79 26.00
C MET A 318 -19.07 1.61 25.28
N ILE A 319 -20.03 2.19 26.03
CA ILE A 319 -21.06 3.07 25.48
C ILE A 319 -20.43 4.33 24.89
N ALA A 320 -19.52 4.99 25.61
CA ALA A 320 -18.84 6.18 25.11
C ALA A 320 -18.07 5.90 23.80
N SER A 321 -17.46 4.71 23.70
CA SER A 321 -16.78 4.27 22.47
C SER A 321 -17.75 3.99 21.33
N LEU A 322 -18.90 3.37 21.59
CA LEU A 322 -19.96 3.15 20.61
C LEU A 322 -20.50 4.47 20.07
N ASP A 323 -20.83 5.41 20.95
CA ASP A 323 -21.38 6.71 20.57
C ASP A 323 -20.36 7.51 19.74
N TYR A 324 -19.09 7.48 20.15
CA TYR A 324 -18.04 8.11 19.36
C TYR A 324 -17.88 7.43 18.00
N GLY A 325 -17.70 6.11 17.97
CA GLY A 325 -17.45 5.36 16.76
C GLY A 325 -18.52 5.55 15.70
N THR A 326 -19.79 5.40 16.08
CA THR A 326 -20.93 5.52 15.13
C THR A 326 -21.06 6.91 14.52
N THR A 327 -20.72 7.97 15.26
CA THR A 327 -20.78 9.37 14.80
C THR A 327 -19.52 9.87 14.10
N HIS A 328 -18.43 9.09 14.11
CA HIS A 328 -17.13 9.46 13.52
C HIS A 328 -16.62 8.43 12.50
N ARG A 329 -17.50 7.62 11.94
CA ARG A 329 -17.13 6.65 10.90
C ARG A 329 -16.41 7.31 9.72
N ARG A 330 -15.44 6.62 9.17
CA ARG A 330 -14.55 7.08 8.10
C ARG A 330 -14.83 6.33 6.80
N HIS A 331 -14.54 6.95 5.66
CA HIS A 331 -14.75 6.34 4.34
C HIS A 331 -13.52 5.65 3.75
N TYR A 332 -12.32 5.89 4.27
CA TYR A 332 -11.13 5.16 3.84
C TYR A 332 -11.19 3.71 4.32
N THR A 333 -10.82 2.78 3.47
CA THR A 333 -11.08 1.34 3.68
C THR A 333 -10.53 0.81 5.00
N ASN A 334 -9.25 1.05 5.32
CA ASN A 334 -8.68 0.57 6.59
C ASN A 334 -9.28 1.27 7.81
N GLN A 335 -9.53 2.58 7.72
CA GLN A 335 -10.10 3.37 8.81
C GLN A 335 -11.53 2.94 9.11
N SER A 336 -12.31 2.67 8.06
CA SER A 336 -13.64 2.09 8.17
C SER A 336 -13.60 0.72 8.88
N MET A 337 -12.72 -0.19 8.46
CA MET A 337 -12.57 -1.50 9.08
C MET A 337 -12.19 -1.41 10.57
N ILE A 338 -11.27 -0.52 10.93
CA ILE A 338 -10.81 -0.36 12.32
C ILE A 338 -11.91 0.18 13.21
N ILE A 339 -12.58 1.27 12.80
CA ILE A 339 -13.60 1.91 13.63
C ILE A 339 -14.86 1.02 13.75
N ASP A 340 -15.25 0.35 12.66
CA ASP A 340 -16.41 -0.54 12.66
C ASP A 340 -16.14 -1.81 13.49
N MET A 341 -14.90 -2.31 13.48
CA MET A 341 -14.48 -3.36 14.40
C MET A 341 -14.52 -2.88 15.86
N ALA A 342 -14.09 -1.65 16.14
CA ALA A 342 -14.15 -1.10 17.50
C ALA A 342 -15.60 -0.97 17.99
N ILE A 343 -16.52 -0.51 17.14
CA ILE A 343 -17.97 -0.48 17.44
C ILE A 343 -18.47 -1.88 17.78
N TYR A 344 -18.15 -2.87 16.93
CA TYR A 344 -18.61 -4.24 17.12
C TYR A 344 -18.06 -4.86 18.40
N GLU A 345 -16.74 -4.77 18.65
CA GLU A 345 -16.09 -5.34 19.84
C GLU A 345 -16.60 -4.69 21.14
N CYS A 346 -16.78 -3.37 21.17
CA CYS A 346 -17.35 -2.68 22.33
C CYS A 346 -18.78 -3.15 22.62
N ASN A 347 -19.60 -3.36 21.59
CA ASN A 347 -20.94 -3.92 21.77
C ASN A 347 -20.92 -5.38 22.24
N ARG A 348 -20.00 -6.19 21.72
CA ARG A 348 -19.82 -7.58 22.19
C ARG A 348 -19.46 -7.63 23.69
N ALA A 349 -18.57 -6.76 24.13
CA ALA A 349 -18.26 -6.62 25.56
C ALA A 349 -19.48 -6.18 26.38
N LEU A 350 -20.27 -5.23 25.88
CA LEU A 350 -21.55 -4.84 26.52
C LEU A 350 -22.55 -5.98 26.58
N MET A 351 -22.70 -6.77 25.53
CA MET A 351 -23.60 -7.93 25.51
C MET A 351 -23.24 -8.94 26.60
N LEU A 352 -21.97 -9.10 26.92
CA LEU A 352 -21.49 -9.96 28.01
C LEU A 352 -21.73 -9.33 29.37
N MET A 353 -21.37 -8.05 29.58
CA MET A 353 -21.41 -7.38 30.86
C MET A 353 -22.80 -6.87 31.23
N ASN A 354 -23.49 -6.25 30.27
CA ASN A 354 -24.76 -5.55 30.52
C ASN A 354 -25.69 -5.62 29.29
N PRO A 355 -26.30 -6.77 29.01
CA PRO A 355 -27.09 -6.99 27.80
C PRO A 355 -28.24 -5.97 27.60
N ARG A 356 -28.74 -5.36 28.67
CA ARG A 356 -29.81 -4.36 28.57
C ARG A 356 -29.38 -3.03 28.00
N LYS A 357 -28.06 -2.73 28.06
CA LYS A 357 -27.46 -1.51 27.51
C LYS A 357 -26.80 -1.76 26.13
N ALA A 358 -26.65 -3.02 25.72
CA ALA A 358 -26.09 -3.37 24.45
C ALA A 358 -27.08 -3.15 23.31
N LEU A 359 -26.54 -2.80 22.15
CA LEU A 359 -27.31 -2.83 20.89
C LEU A 359 -27.54 -4.28 20.45
N PRO A 360 -28.66 -4.59 19.79
CA PRO A 360 -28.82 -5.88 19.11
C PRO A 360 -27.64 -6.16 18.17
N GLU A 361 -27.10 -7.38 18.20
CA GLU A 361 -25.87 -7.72 17.47
C GLU A 361 -25.96 -7.39 15.98
N TYR A 362 -27.12 -7.61 15.34
CA TYR A 362 -27.32 -7.31 13.93
C TYR A 362 -27.08 -5.83 13.56
N GLN A 363 -27.27 -4.90 14.50
CA GLN A 363 -27.02 -3.48 14.24
C GLN A 363 -25.52 -3.17 14.15
N THR A 364 -24.73 -3.76 15.02
CA THR A 364 -23.26 -3.55 14.98
C THR A 364 -22.59 -4.45 13.94
N LEU A 365 -23.14 -5.62 13.63
CA LEU A 365 -22.71 -6.47 12.53
C LEU A 365 -22.94 -5.78 11.17
N ARG A 366 -23.98 -4.93 11.05
CA ARG A 366 -24.20 -4.12 9.85
C ARG A 366 -22.99 -3.25 9.53
N TYR A 367 -22.37 -2.60 10.51
CA TYR A 367 -21.17 -1.77 10.30
C TYR A 367 -20.01 -2.59 9.75
N LEU A 368 -19.78 -3.81 10.27
CA LEU A 368 -18.78 -4.70 9.71
C LEU A 368 -19.10 -5.07 8.26
N TYR A 369 -20.36 -5.35 7.94
CA TYR A 369 -20.75 -5.67 6.56
C TYR A 369 -20.56 -4.47 5.63
N GLU A 370 -20.83 -3.26 6.08
CA GLU A 370 -20.57 -2.04 5.31
C GLU A 370 -19.08 -1.84 5.04
N SER A 371 -18.21 -1.97 6.06
CA SER A 371 -16.77 -1.80 5.89
C SER A 371 -16.10 -2.90 5.05
N LEU A 372 -16.72 -4.07 4.96
CA LEU A 372 -16.23 -5.21 4.19
C LEU A 372 -16.90 -5.36 2.81
N ALA A 373 -17.69 -4.38 2.38
CA ALA A 373 -18.46 -4.43 1.13
C ALA A 373 -19.37 -5.67 1.02
N LEU A 374 -19.96 -6.09 2.12
CA LEU A 374 -21.09 -7.02 2.19
C LEU A 374 -22.44 -6.28 2.21
N ALA A 375 -22.39 -4.97 2.41
CA ALA A 375 -23.46 -3.99 2.27
C ALA A 375 -22.89 -2.65 1.80
N PRO A 376 -23.70 -1.76 1.18
CA PRO A 376 -23.26 -0.41 0.85
C PRO A 376 -22.86 0.37 2.09
N TRP A 377 -21.75 1.11 2.01
CA TRP A 377 -21.29 1.95 3.12
C TRP A 377 -22.07 3.27 3.16
N LEU A 378 -22.75 3.52 4.27
CA LEU A 378 -23.68 4.65 4.40
C LEU A 378 -23.12 5.85 5.18
N GLY A 379 -21.89 5.77 5.68
CA GLY A 379 -21.27 6.85 6.43
C GLY A 379 -21.60 6.83 7.93
N LYS A 380 -21.29 7.95 8.58
CA LYS A 380 -21.54 8.12 10.02
C LYS A 380 -23.03 8.31 10.32
N GLU A 381 -23.43 7.95 11.51
CA GLU A 381 -24.80 8.16 11.98
C GLU A 381 -25.01 9.65 12.33
N THR A 382 -26.19 10.14 11.97
CA THR A 382 -26.69 11.47 12.38
C THR A 382 -28.10 11.32 12.95
N PRO A 383 -28.67 12.34 13.61
CA PRO A 383 -30.04 12.28 14.08
C PRO A 383 -31.09 11.96 13.01
N ASP A 384 -30.79 12.31 11.75
CA ASP A 384 -31.67 12.12 10.59
C ASP A 384 -31.35 10.80 9.82
N GLY A 385 -30.49 9.96 10.36
CA GLY A 385 -30.00 8.72 9.75
C GLY A 385 -28.58 8.86 9.18
N PRO A 386 -28.09 7.86 8.42
CA PRO A 386 -26.73 7.87 7.86
C PRO A 386 -26.48 9.04 6.91
N GLU A 387 -25.26 9.59 6.93
CA GLU A 387 -24.90 10.82 6.18
C GLU A 387 -24.86 10.63 4.64
N ARG A 388 -24.52 9.43 4.16
CA ARG A 388 -24.39 9.04 2.74
C ARG A 388 -23.50 9.95 1.89
N PRO A 389 -22.28 10.26 2.29
CA PRO A 389 -21.43 11.25 1.60
C PRO A 389 -21.03 10.82 0.20
N LEU A 390 -21.02 9.52 -0.10
CA LEU A 390 -20.65 8.92 -1.38
C LEU A 390 -21.84 8.28 -2.12
N GLY A 391 -23.09 8.60 -1.67
CA GLY A 391 -24.32 8.07 -2.23
C GLY A 391 -24.77 6.75 -1.62
N ASP A 392 -25.92 6.23 -2.10
CA ASP A 392 -26.56 5.03 -1.54
C ASP A 392 -25.92 3.70 -1.99
N HIS A 393 -25.06 3.74 -3.01
CA HIS A 393 -24.49 2.58 -3.68
C HIS A 393 -22.97 2.56 -3.66
N TYR A 394 -22.36 3.18 -2.64
CA TYR A 394 -20.92 3.10 -2.47
C TYR A 394 -20.52 1.84 -1.70
N TRP A 395 -19.58 1.09 -2.24
CA TRP A 395 -19.02 -0.12 -1.64
C TRP A 395 -17.55 0.09 -1.33
N GLN A 396 -17.09 -0.37 -0.17
CA GLN A 396 -15.70 -0.19 0.29
C GLN A 396 -14.67 -1.03 -0.49
N LEU A 397 -15.12 -2.08 -1.15
CA LEU A 397 -14.30 -2.91 -2.04
C LEU A 397 -14.96 -2.96 -3.42
N THR A 398 -14.15 -3.28 -4.42
CA THR A 398 -14.63 -3.56 -5.78
C THR A 398 -15.36 -4.91 -5.86
N ASP A 399 -16.04 -5.15 -6.97
CA ASP A 399 -16.67 -6.45 -7.24
C ASP A 399 -15.65 -7.61 -7.24
N LYS A 400 -14.39 -7.33 -7.56
CA LYS A 400 -13.28 -8.29 -7.51
C LYS A 400 -12.49 -8.27 -6.20
N ALA A 401 -13.03 -7.61 -5.18
CA ALA A 401 -12.54 -7.57 -3.82
C ALA A 401 -11.19 -6.85 -3.64
N LEU A 402 -10.85 -5.90 -4.50
CA LEU A 402 -9.79 -4.94 -4.24
C LEU A 402 -10.28 -3.76 -3.41
N THR A 403 -9.36 -3.13 -2.72
CA THR A 403 -9.65 -1.93 -1.91
C THR A 403 -9.99 -0.74 -2.80
N LYS A 404 -11.05 -0.03 -2.44
CA LYS A 404 -11.57 1.09 -3.20
C LYS A 404 -11.54 2.36 -2.36
N GLU A 405 -10.48 3.12 -2.51
CA GLU A 405 -10.40 4.46 -1.94
C GLU A 405 -10.50 5.50 -3.07
N LEU A 406 -9.53 6.22 -3.42
CA LEU A 406 -9.51 7.07 -4.60
C LEU A 406 -8.88 6.35 -5.80
N GLY A 407 -9.02 5.05 -5.86
CA GLY A 407 -8.40 4.11 -6.76
C GLY A 407 -7.72 2.96 -6.01
N PHE A 408 -7.10 2.03 -6.73
CA PHE A 408 -6.38 0.91 -6.16
C PHE A 408 -5.20 1.39 -5.31
N VAL A 409 -5.05 0.82 -4.13
CA VAL A 409 -3.92 1.05 -3.25
C VAL A 409 -3.05 -0.20 -3.25
N GLY A 410 -2.01 -0.21 -4.08
CA GLY A 410 -1.16 -1.37 -4.31
C GLY A 410 -0.52 -1.94 -3.04
N TYR A 411 -0.13 -1.05 -2.16
CA TYR A 411 0.57 -1.35 -0.92
C TYR A 411 -0.35 -1.63 0.29
N TYR A 412 -1.66 -1.67 0.11
CA TYR A 412 -2.63 -1.70 1.20
C TYR A 412 -2.91 -3.11 1.73
N GLY A 413 -1.84 -3.82 2.07
CA GLY A 413 -1.96 -5.19 2.55
C GLY A 413 -2.55 -5.31 3.96
N GLU A 414 -2.42 -4.28 4.82
CA GLU A 414 -2.99 -4.29 6.17
C GLU A 414 -4.51 -4.51 6.21
N VAL A 415 -5.19 -4.29 5.10
CA VAL A 415 -6.63 -4.57 4.96
C VAL A 415 -6.93 -6.05 5.19
N VAL A 416 -6.07 -6.96 4.73
CA VAL A 416 -6.22 -8.39 4.98
C VAL A 416 -6.05 -8.70 6.47
N ASP A 417 -5.11 -8.03 7.14
CA ASP A 417 -4.89 -8.12 8.58
C ASP A 417 -6.15 -7.72 9.37
N TRP A 418 -6.72 -6.56 9.05
CA TRP A 418 -7.97 -6.12 9.68
C TRP A 418 -9.13 -7.05 9.41
N LEU A 419 -9.27 -7.60 8.21
CA LEU A 419 -10.27 -8.59 7.87
C LEU A 419 -10.15 -9.85 8.73
N ILE A 420 -8.93 -10.34 8.97
CA ILE A 420 -8.68 -11.50 9.83
C ILE A 420 -9.11 -11.17 11.27
N HIS A 421 -8.77 -9.98 11.78
CA HIS A 421 -9.20 -9.56 13.10
C HIS A 421 -10.72 -9.43 13.21
N ILE A 422 -11.39 -8.89 12.21
CA ILE A 422 -12.85 -8.78 12.14
C ILE A 422 -13.49 -10.17 12.10
N TYR A 423 -12.96 -11.07 11.30
CA TYR A 423 -13.45 -12.46 11.26
C TYR A 423 -13.35 -13.13 12.64
N ARG A 424 -12.19 -13.01 13.30
CA ARG A 424 -11.96 -13.52 14.65
C ARG A 424 -12.84 -12.81 15.70
N ALA A 425 -13.18 -11.54 15.52
CA ALA A 425 -14.09 -10.80 16.40
C ALA A 425 -15.51 -11.38 16.41
N THR A 426 -15.97 -11.92 15.30
CA THR A 426 -17.30 -12.55 15.19
C THR A 426 -17.32 -13.99 15.69
N ALA A 427 -16.17 -14.60 15.97
CA ALA A 427 -16.10 -15.98 16.44
C ALA A 427 -16.61 -16.13 17.88
N ILE A 428 -17.08 -17.33 18.18
CA ILE A 428 -17.43 -17.74 19.55
C ILE A 428 -16.12 -17.96 20.31
N PRO A 429 -15.90 -17.32 21.48
CA PRO A 429 -14.68 -17.50 22.25
C PRO A 429 -14.38 -18.97 22.54
N GLY A 430 -13.15 -19.40 22.28
CA GLY A 430 -12.70 -20.78 22.46
C GLY A 430 -13.16 -21.79 21.40
N VAL A 431 -13.94 -21.37 20.40
CA VAL A 431 -14.38 -22.24 19.30
C VAL A 431 -13.67 -21.81 18.00
N PRO A 432 -12.62 -22.52 17.54
CA PRO A 432 -11.93 -22.20 16.30
C PRO A 432 -12.86 -22.17 15.10
N PHE A 433 -12.60 -21.27 14.16
CA PHE A 433 -13.30 -21.16 12.85
C PHE A 433 -14.81 -20.93 12.93
N SER A 434 -15.33 -20.47 14.08
CA SER A 434 -16.75 -20.19 14.31
C SER A 434 -17.19 -18.76 13.95
N GLY A 435 -16.33 -17.98 13.31
CA GLY A 435 -16.64 -16.64 12.86
C GLY A 435 -17.71 -16.60 11.77
N ASP A 436 -18.22 -15.41 11.49
CA ASP A 436 -19.23 -15.18 10.47
C ASP A 436 -18.78 -15.70 9.09
N LEU A 437 -19.60 -16.55 8.46
CA LEU A 437 -19.24 -17.19 7.19
C LEU A 437 -19.17 -16.22 6.02
N LYS A 438 -20.00 -15.17 5.99
CA LYS A 438 -19.96 -14.16 4.94
C LYS A 438 -18.65 -13.34 5.04
N ILE A 439 -18.24 -13.04 6.27
CA ILE A 439 -16.96 -12.37 6.53
C ILE A 439 -15.79 -13.28 6.14
N LYS A 440 -15.87 -14.59 6.43
CA LYS A 440 -14.85 -15.56 5.99
C LYS A 440 -14.73 -15.59 4.47
N ASP A 441 -15.85 -15.68 3.76
CA ASP A 441 -15.87 -15.72 2.29
C ASP A 441 -15.28 -14.42 1.71
N GLN A 442 -15.60 -13.27 2.31
CA GLN A 442 -15.04 -11.98 1.89
C GLN A 442 -13.54 -11.87 2.16
N LEU A 443 -13.08 -12.38 3.31
CA LEU A 443 -11.65 -12.48 3.62
C LEU A 443 -10.91 -13.29 2.56
N LEU A 444 -11.44 -14.43 2.16
CA LEU A 444 -10.85 -15.27 1.11
C LEU A 444 -10.84 -14.57 -0.25
N ARG A 445 -11.91 -13.85 -0.60
CA ARG A 445 -11.96 -13.07 -1.84
C ARG A 445 -10.90 -11.99 -1.86
N VAL A 446 -10.76 -11.22 -0.76
CA VAL A 446 -9.75 -10.15 -0.66
C VAL A 446 -8.33 -10.72 -0.68
N ALA A 447 -8.05 -11.76 0.08
CA ALA A 447 -6.74 -12.41 0.09
C ALA A 447 -6.36 -12.92 -1.31
N ASN A 448 -7.28 -13.59 -2.01
CA ASN A 448 -7.06 -14.11 -3.35
C ASN A 448 -6.86 -12.99 -4.39
N ALA A 449 -7.60 -11.89 -4.29
CA ALA A 449 -7.40 -10.72 -5.16
C ALA A 449 -6.01 -10.10 -4.95
N ARG A 450 -5.58 -9.97 -3.68
CA ARG A 450 -4.27 -9.44 -3.31
C ARG A 450 -3.11 -10.32 -3.77
N TYR A 451 -3.27 -11.65 -3.83
CA TYR A 451 -2.22 -12.56 -4.32
C TYR A 451 -1.80 -12.28 -5.78
N ASN A 452 -2.63 -11.62 -6.58
CA ASN A 452 -2.25 -11.17 -7.93
C ASN A 452 -1.21 -10.05 -7.92
N PHE A 453 -1.12 -9.29 -6.80
CA PHE A 453 -0.20 -8.17 -6.61
C PHE A 453 0.95 -8.52 -5.66
N ARG A 454 1.26 -9.80 -5.58
CA ARG A 454 2.44 -10.34 -4.91
C ARG A 454 3.21 -11.19 -5.92
N TYR A 455 4.52 -11.05 -5.91
CA TYR A 455 5.36 -11.79 -6.82
C TYR A 455 6.60 -12.35 -6.12
N PRO A 456 7.03 -13.58 -6.49
CA PRO A 456 8.29 -14.13 -6.04
C PRO A 456 9.47 -13.30 -6.56
N ALA A 457 10.44 -13.07 -5.71
CA ALA A 457 11.66 -12.35 -6.02
C ALA A 457 12.85 -12.94 -5.27
N ILE A 458 14.03 -12.42 -5.55
CA ILE A 458 15.23 -12.69 -4.79
C ILE A 458 15.76 -11.34 -4.30
N ASP A 459 16.14 -11.25 -3.02
CA ASP A 459 16.75 -10.05 -2.46
C ASP A 459 18.23 -9.93 -2.83
N GLU A 460 18.88 -8.84 -2.40
CA GLU A 460 20.29 -8.58 -2.68
C GLU A 460 21.20 -9.68 -2.14
N GLU A 461 20.83 -10.32 -1.04
CA GLU A 461 21.59 -11.40 -0.43
C GLU A 461 21.35 -12.77 -1.11
N GLY A 462 20.43 -12.85 -2.07
CA GLY A 462 20.07 -14.06 -2.79
C GLY A 462 19.01 -14.91 -2.08
N TYR A 463 18.31 -14.37 -1.07
CA TYR A 463 17.22 -15.08 -0.43
C TYR A 463 15.94 -14.96 -1.25
N LYS A 464 15.23 -16.05 -1.41
CA LYS A 464 13.89 -16.04 -1.99
C LYS A 464 12.93 -15.31 -1.06
N CYS A 465 12.09 -14.47 -1.62
CA CYS A 465 11.09 -13.68 -0.91
C CYS A 465 9.82 -13.48 -1.74
N PHE A 466 8.74 -13.07 -1.09
CA PHE A 466 7.60 -12.46 -1.74
C PHE A 466 7.70 -10.95 -1.62
N ARG A 467 7.38 -10.24 -2.72
CA ARG A 467 7.24 -8.81 -2.70
C ARG A 467 5.81 -8.40 -2.95
N ALA A 468 5.35 -7.41 -2.22
CA ALA A 468 4.10 -6.74 -2.52
C ALA A 468 4.34 -5.74 -3.66
N GLU A 469 3.48 -5.77 -4.68
CA GLU A 469 3.48 -4.74 -5.71
C GLU A 469 3.13 -3.38 -5.09
N ALA A 470 4.02 -2.42 -5.22
CA ALA A 470 3.91 -1.11 -4.59
C ALA A 470 4.07 0.07 -5.56
N VAL A 471 4.33 -0.20 -6.84
CA VAL A 471 4.53 0.84 -7.86
C VAL A 471 3.20 1.34 -8.41
N VAL A 472 2.27 0.42 -8.72
CA VAL A 472 0.96 0.79 -9.25
C VAL A 472 -0.04 1.14 -8.15
N GLY A 473 -0.99 2.00 -8.47
CA GLY A 473 -1.97 2.51 -7.53
C GLY A 473 -1.75 3.97 -7.17
N TRP A 474 -2.56 4.52 -6.29
CA TRP A 474 -2.63 5.97 -6.07
C TRP A 474 -2.01 6.45 -4.76
N ARG A 475 -1.64 5.60 -3.84
CA ARG A 475 -1.22 6.01 -2.50
C ARG A 475 0.29 5.84 -2.27
N ASP A 476 0.71 6.21 -1.09
CA ASP A 476 2.05 6.36 -0.56
C ASP A 476 2.93 5.10 -0.51
N GLY A 477 2.47 3.98 -0.98
CA GLY A 477 3.24 2.76 -1.05
C GLY A 477 4.02 2.54 -2.34
N ASN A 478 4.31 3.60 -3.08
CA ASN A 478 4.99 3.47 -4.37
C ASN A 478 6.51 3.36 -4.22
N HIS A 479 6.95 2.44 -3.40
CA HIS A 479 8.36 2.16 -3.19
C HIS A 479 8.80 1.03 -4.12
N TYR A 480 9.75 1.31 -4.97
CA TYR A 480 10.47 0.26 -5.67
C TYR A 480 11.58 -0.26 -4.75
N PRO A 481 11.77 -1.54 -4.66
CA PRO A 481 11.14 -2.68 -5.37
C PRO A 481 9.85 -3.24 -4.74
N GLY A 482 9.30 -2.64 -3.75
CA GLY A 482 8.21 -3.16 -2.95
C GLY A 482 8.70 -3.87 -1.69
N ASP A 483 7.83 -4.01 -0.71
CA ASP A 483 8.18 -4.61 0.57
C ASP A 483 8.07 -6.12 0.55
N VAL A 484 8.93 -6.75 1.34
CA VAL A 484 8.81 -8.17 1.70
C VAL A 484 7.64 -8.34 2.67
N ILE A 485 6.79 -9.32 2.41
CA ILE A 485 5.52 -9.52 3.14
C ILE A 485 5.60 -10.62 4.21
N TYR A 486 6.72 -10.76 4.92
CA TYR A 486 6.91 -11.77 5.94
C TYR A 486 6.95 -11.20 7.34
N GLY A 487 6.40 -11.97 8.27
CA GLY A 487 6.68 -11.89 9.71
C GLY A 487 6.08 -10.72 10.47
N ASP A 488 5.80 -9.58 9.83
CA ASP A 488 5.37 -8.40 10.56
C ASP A 488 4.54 -7.44 9.70
N ARG A 489 3.33 -7.18 10.13
CA ARG A 489 2.45 -6.18 9.52
C ARG A 489 2.94 -4.74 9.66
N GLY A 490 3.85 -4.49 10.58
CA GLY A 490 4.44 -3.16 10.77
C GLY A 490 5.41 -2.76 9.68
N THR A 491 5.96 -3.71 8.91
CA THR A 491 6.84 -3.46 7.79
C THR A 491 6.14 -3.50 6.45
N ALA A 492 5.37 -4.57 6.24
CA ALA A 492 4.83 -4.85 4.91
C ALA A 492 3.45 -4.26 4.67
N TRP A 493 2.83 -3.66 5.67
CA TRP A 493 1.43 -3.18 5.57
C TRP A 493 0.50 -4.25 5.00
N ASP A 494 0.83 -5.52 5.25
CA ASP A 494 0.10 -6.68 4.74
C ASP A 494 0.08 -7.78 5.79
N ALA A 495 -1.03 -8.50 5.90
CA ALA A 495 -1.08 -9.72 6.68
C ALA A 495 -0.19 -10.76 6.03
N THR A 496 0.66 -11.42 6.81
CA THR A 496 1.46 -12.52 6.28
C THR A 496 0.54 -13.59 5.69
N PRO A 497 0.93 -14.28 4.63
CA PRO A 497 0.16 -15.42 4.12
C PRO A 497 -0.12 -16.47 5.19
N LEU A 498 0.78 -16.63 6.16
CA LEU A 498 0.65 -17.53 7.28
C LEU A 498 -0.59 -17.22 8.14
N MET A 499 -0.80 -15.96 8.47
CA MET A 499 -1.93 -15.50 9.29
C MET A 499 -3.28 -15.75 8.61
N ALA A 500 -3.38 -15.47 7.31
CA ALA A 500 -4.58 -15.72 6.51
C ALA A 500 -4.89 -17.22 6.39
N ALA A 501 -3.87 -18.04 6.16
CA ALA A 501 -3.99 -19.49 6.08
C ALA A 501 -4.42 -20.09 7.42
N ALA A 502 -3.81 -19.66 8.53
CA ALA A 502 -4.14 -20.14 9.87
C ALA A 502 -5.55 -19.75 10.32
N ALA A 503 -6.06 -18.59 9.87
CA ALA A 503 -7.41 -18.15 10.19
C ALA A 503 -8.50 -18.89 9.42
N THR A 504 -8.21 -19.40 8.22
CA THR A 504 -9.24 -19.94 7.31
C THR A 504 -9.09 -21.42 7.00
N LEU A 505 -7.86 -21.95 6.98
CA LEU A 505 -7.47 -23.29 6.48
C LEU A 505 -7.99 -23.56 5.05
N ASP A 506 -8.16 -22.51 4.28
CA ASP A 506 -8.51 -22.63 2.87
C ASP A 506 -7.31 -23.15 2.07
N GLN A 507 -7.56 -24.05 1.11
CA GLN A 507 -6.50 -24.74 0.36
C GLN A 507 -5.54 -23.78 -0.36
N ARG A 508 -6.05 -22.69 -0.93
CA ARG A 508 -5.25 -21.72 -1.66
C ARG A 508 -4.41 -20.87 -0.71
N THR A 509 -5.02 -20.38 0.38
CA THR A 509 -4.26 -19.63 1.38
C THR A 509 -3.19 -20.48 2.06
N VAL A 510 -3.50 -21.75 2.33
CA VAL A 510 -2.52 -22.74 2.85
C VAL A 510 -1.38 -22.93 1.86
N GLY A 511 -1.67 -23.11 0.57
CA GLY A 511 -0.66 -23.29 -0.46
C GLY A 511 0.27 -22.10 -0.61
N VAL A 512 -0.27 -20.88 -0.59
CA VAL A 512 0.55 -19.64 -0.62
C VAL A 512 1.40 -19.51 0.65
N ALA A 513 0.86 -19.86 1.83
CA ALA A 513 1.63 -19.87 3.07
C ALA A 513 2.74 -20.91 3.04
N GLN A 514 2.48 -22.12 2.55
CA GLN A 514 3.51 -23.16 2.39
C GLN A 514 4.59 -22.72 1.40
N GLN A 515 4.23 -22.07 0.28
CA GLN A 515 5.19 -21.48 -0.66
C GLN A 515 6.07 -20.43 0.03
N MET A 516 5.50 -19.56 0.87
CA MET A 516 6.25 -18.59 1.65
C MET A 516 7.24 -19.28 2.60
N LEU A 517 6.82 -20.37 3.28
CA LEU A 517 7.67 -21.11 4.21
C LEU A 517 8.79 -21.90 3.52
N GLU A 518 8.68 -22.15 2.20
CA GLU A 518 9.76 -22.68 1.37
C GLU A 518 10.82 -21.60 1.04
N ASP A 519 10.49 -20.31 1.19
CA ASP A 519 11.40 -19.20 0.94
C ASP A 519 12.40 -19.04 2.09
N ASN A 520 13.64 -18.87 1.74
CA ASN A 520 14.70 -18.77 2.73
C ASN A 520 14.80 -17.40 3.40
N GLN A 521 14.00 -16.43 3.03
CA GLN A 521 13.92 -15.11 3.68
C GLN A 521 12.92 -15.10 4.85
N PHE A 522 11.98 -16.02 4.97
CA PHE A 522 10.97 -15.98 6.04
C PHE A 522 11.58 -15.84 7.43
N PHE A 523 12.43 -16.78 7.83
CA PHE A 523 13.07 -16.73 9.14
C PHE A 523 14.05 -15.57 9.28
N TYR A 524 14.70 -15.16 8.18
CA TYR A 524 15.56 -13.97 8.18
C TYR A 524 14.75 -12.71 8.50
N ALA A 525 13.61 -12.50 7.86
CA ALA A 525 12.73 -11.35 8.11
C ALA A 525 12.20 -11.35 9.56
N VAL A 526 11.80 -12.51 10.09
CA VAL A 526 11.39 -12.64 11.50
C VAL A 526 12.55 -12.28 12.44
N ALA A 527 13.76 -12.80 12.19
CA ALA A 527 14.94 -12.51 13.02
C ALA A 527 15.31 -11.02 13.02
N GLU A 528 15.26 -10.37 11.86
CA GLU A 528 15.52 -8.92 11.76
C GLU A 528 14.52 -8.10 12.58
N LYS A 529 13.25 -8.47 12.55
CA LYS A 529 12.20 -7.78 13.32
C LYS A 529 12.25 -8.02 14.82
N LEU A 530 12.82 -9.12 15.26
CA LEU A 530 13.06 -9.33 16.70
C LEU A 530 13.98 -8.27 17.31
N LYS A 531 14.80 -7.59 16.50
CA LYS A 531 15.60 -6.45 16.94
C LYS A 531 14.75 -5.25 17.39
N ASP A 532 13.50 -5.14 16.88
CA ASP A 532 12.53 -4.12 17.25
C ASP A 532 11.50 -4.61 18.29
N ALA A 533 11.86 -5.54 19.13
CA ALA A 533 11.00 -6.12 20.16
C ALA A 533 10.57 -5.13 21.27
N GLY A 534 11.04 -3.89 21.23
CA GLY A 534 10.50 -2.78 22.01
C GLY A 534 9.12 -2.33 21.55
N ASN A 535 8.80 -2.54 20.29
CA ASN A 535 7.52 -2.18 19.70
C ASN A 535 6.43 -3.21 20.08
N ILE A 536 5.43 -2.77 20.84
CA ILE A 536 4.35 -3.64 21.33
C ILE A 536 3.53 -4.23 20.18
N ARG A 537 3.40 -3.54 19.06
CA ARG A 537 2.66 -4.00 17.88
C ARG A 537 3.36 -5.17 17.20
N VAL A 538 4.68 -5.14 17.14
CA VAL A 538 5.51 -6.27 16.66
C VAL A 538 5.28 -7.50 17.53
N LEU A 539 5.28 -7.33 18.85
CA LEU A 539 5.03 -8.43 19.80
C LEU A 539 3.66 -9.06 19.64
N GLN A 540 2.62 -8.24 19.40
CA GLN A 540 1.26 -8.73 19.14
C GLN A 540 1.18 -9.58 17.87
N SER A 541 1.88 -9.17 16.81
CA SER A 541 1.96 -9.95 15.57
C SER A 541 2.71 -11.26 15.78
N TYR A 542 3.79 -11.23 16.54
CA TYR A 542 4.67 -12.39 16.75
C TYR A 542 4.10 -13.42 17.73
N LEU A 543 3.18 -13.03 18.59
CA LEU A 543 2.58 -13.92 19.59
C LEU A 543 2.03 -15.21 18.98
N HIS A 544 1.44 -15.15 17.79
CA HIS A 544 0.77 -16.29 17.17
C HIS A 544 1.63 -17.01 16.11
N ILE A 545 2.73 -16.42 15.63
CA ILE A 545 3.54 -17.01 14.55
C ILE A 545 3.99 -18.46 14.85
N PRO A 546 4.47 -18.82 16.06
CA PRO A 546 4.89 -20.20 16.32
C PRO A 546 3.76 -21.23 16.18
N ASP A 547 2.57 -20.90 16.69
CA ASP A 547 1.43 -21.81 16.65
C ASP A 547 0.82 -21.88 15.24
N GLU A 548 0.79 -20.74 14.53
CA GLU A 548 0.35 -20.66 13.13
C GLU A 548 1.30 -21.43 12.20
N TYR A 549 2.62 -21.30 12.41
CA TYR A 549 3.62 -22.09 11.69
C TYR A 549 3.38 -23.60 11.88
N GLU A 550 3.25 -24.05 13.12
CA GLU A 550 2.98 -25.47 13.42
C GLU A 550 1.67 -25.96 12.80
N LEU A 551 0.63 -25.12 12.81
CA LEU A 551 -0.67 -25.44 12.23
C LEU A 551 -0.56 -25.64 10.71
N ILE A 552 0.13 -24.76 10.01
CA ILE A 552 0.25 -24.83 8.55
C ILE A 552 1.21 -25.93 8.12
N MET A 553 2.28 -26.20 8.87
CA MET A 553 3.19 -27.32 8.58
C MET A 553 2.54 -28.71 8.77
N LYS A 554 1.46 -28.80 9.53
CA LYS A 554 0.65 -30.03 9.67
C LYS A 554 -0.36 -30.24 8.54
N GLN A 555 -0.62 -29.21 7.72
CA GLN A 555 -1.55 -29.34 6.59
C GLN A 555 -0.91 -30.15 5.46
N THR A 556 -1.77 -30.85 4.70
CA THR A 556 -1.34 -31.53 3.47
C THR A 556 -0.70 -30.52 2.51
N PRO A 557 0.45 -30.87 1.87
CA PRO A 557 1.03 -30.01 0.85
C PRO A 557 0.02 -29.65 -0.25
N SER A 558 -0.06 -28.35 -0.55
CA SER A 558 -0.95 -27.83 -1.56
C SER A 558 -0.17 -27.46 -2.82
N GLU A 559 -0.75 -27.72 -3.98
CA GLU A 559 -0.21 -27.33 -5.30
C GLU A 559 -0.49 -25.84 -5.62
N GLU A 560 -1.33 -25.17 -4.83
CA GLU A 560 -1.67 -23.77 -5.01
C GLU A 560 -0.46 -22.88 -4.71
N LYS A 561 -0.18 -21.96 -5.61
CA LYS A 561 0.94 -20.99 -5.52
C LYS A 561 0.45 -19.60 -5.91
N LEU A 562 1.29 -18.59 -5.67
CA LEU A 562 1.02 -17.23 -6.17
C LEU A 562 0.83 -17.25 -7.70
N PRO A 563 -0.14 -16.51 -8.24
CA PRO A 563 -0.36 -16.43 -9.69
C PRO A 563 0.86 -15.96 -10.48
N MET A 564 1.71 -15.12 -9.88
CA MET A 564 2.94 -14.58 -10.49
C MET A 564 4.16 -15.47 -10.30
N SER A 565 4.02 -16.70 -9.80
CA SER A 565 5.13 -17.65 -9.69
C SER A 565 5.65 -18.05 -11.05
N VAL A 566 6.97 -18.32 -11.15
CA VAL A 566 7.63 -18.69 -12.41
C VAL A 566 6.96 -19.91 -13.06
N SER A 567 6.58 -20.90 -12.23
CA SER A 567 5.91 -22.14 -12.68
C SER A 567 4.42 -21.99 -12.97
N ALA A 568 3.80 -20.86 -12.61
CA ALA A 568 2.40 -20.63 -12.87
C ALA A 568 2.13 -20.41 -14.38
N PRO A 569 0.96 -20.79 -14.90
CA PRO A 569 0.60 -20.54 -16.30
C PRO A 569 0.49 -19.05 -16.61
N ASP A 570 0.50 -18.69 -17.90
CA ASP A 570 0.17 -17.34 -18.34
C ASP A 570 -1.22 -16.96 -17.82
N TYR A 571 -1.33 -15.75 -17.29
CA TYR A 571 -2.50 -15.33 -16.54
C TYR A 571 -2.72 -13.83 -16.62
N VAL A 572 -3.98 -13.40 -16.66
CA VAL A 572 -4.39 -12.00 -16.55
C VAL A 572 -5.43 -11.87 -15.45
N PHE A 573 -5.15 -11.03 -14.48
CA PHE A 573 -6.14 -10.49 -13.55
C PHE A 573 -6.39 -9.03 -13.89
N SER A 574 -7.65 -8.61 -13.89
CA SER A 574 -8.03 -7.21 -14.07
C SER A 574 -9.13 -6.83 -13.09
N ASP A 575 -9.14 -5.57 -12.69
CA ASP A 575 -10.25 -4.96 -11.95
C ASP A 575 -10.69 -3.70 -12.70
N GLU A 576 -11.86 -3.78 -13.31
CA GLU A 576 -12.38 -2.74 -14.19
C GLU A 576 -12.91 -1.54 -13.40
N GLU A 577 -13.23 -1.74 -12.14
CA GLU A 577 -13.69 -0.67 -11.27
C GLU A 577 -12.54 0.22 -10.78
N ASP A 578 -11.42 -0.40 -10.41
CA ASP A 578 -10.19 0.29 -10.03
C ASP A 578 -9.24 0.57 -11.21
N GLY A 579 -9.58 0.08 -12.41
CA GLY A 579 -8.76 0.28 -13.60
C GLY A 579 -7.35 -0.30 -13.46
N VAL A 580 -7.21 -1.46 -12.84
CA VAL A 580 -5.91 -2.08 -12.58
C VAL A 580 -5.80 -3.47 -13.19
N VAL A 581 -4.60 -3.82 -13.65
CA VAL A 581 -4.33 -5.12 -14.26
C VAL A 581 -3.00 -5.69 -13.78
N ALA A 582 -2.96 -7.02 -13.64
CA ALA A 582 -1.78 -7.82 -13.38
C ALA A 582 -1.67 -8.92 -14.44
N ILE A 583 -0.57 -8.95 -15.15
CA ILE A 583 -0.33 -9.85 -16.29
C ILE A 583 0.91 -10.68 -16.01
N LYS A 584 0.79 -12.00 -16.13
CA LYS A 584 1.91 -12.93 -16.25
C LYS A 584 1.95 -13.48 -17.66
N ASN A 585 3.05 -13.30 -18.37
CA ASN A 585 3.24 -13.78 -19.73
C ASN A 585 4.66 -14.38 -19.88
N GLY A 586 4.76 -15.70 -19.81
CA GLY A 586 6.03 -16.40 -19.74
C GLY A 586 6.83 -16.02 -18.49
N SER A 587 8.02 -15.46 -18.67
CA SER A 587 8.90 -14.97 -17.60
C SER A 587 8.69 -13.50 -17.24
N GLU A 588 7.73 -12.83 -17.87
CA GLU A 588 7.45 -11.41 -17.67
C GLU A 588 6.25 -11.22 -16.78
N ILE A 589 6.28 -10.16 -15.96
CA ILE A 589 5.15 -9.68 -15.18
C ILE A 589 4.93 -8.21 -15.53
N LEU A 590 3.70 -7.83 -15.80
CA LEU A 590 3.32 -6.44 -16.00
C LEU A 590 2.14 -6.09 -15.10
N TYR A 591 2.35 -5.07 -14.28
CA TYR A 591 1.29 -4.41 -13.52
C TYR A 591 1.00 -3.05 -14.14
N ALA A 592 -0.26 -2.67 -14.24
CA ALA A 592 -0.66 -1.34 -14.66
C ALA A 592 -1.86 -0.85 -13.88
N SER A 593 -1.86 0.44 -13.57
CA SER A 593 -2.98 1.17 -12.99
C SER A 593 -3.34 2.33 -13.91
N LEU A 594 -4.49 2.24 -14.56
CA LEU A 594 -4.97 3.21 -15.55
C LEU A 594 -5.84 4.30 -14.90
N TYR A 595 -6.34 4.01 -13.69
CA TYR A 595 -7.03 4.93 -12.81
C TYR A 595 -6.28 5.04 -11.48
N TRP A 596 -5.40 6.02 -11.33
CA TRP A 596 -4.58 6.13 -10.13
C TRP A 596 -4.39 7.56 -9.61
N ARG A 597 -4.65 8.55 -10.45
CA ARG A 597 -4.43 9.97 -10.16
C ARG A 597 -5.69 10.80 -10.32
N ALA A 598 -6.83 10.22 -10.01
CA ALA A 598 -8.11 10.76 -10.40
C ALA A 598 -8.88 11.46 -9.27
N ARG A 599 -8.15 12.04 -8.35
CA ARG A 599 -8.67 12.57 -7.10
C ARG A 599 -9.63 13.74 -7.25
N ASN A 600 -9.29 14.67 -8.15
CA ASN A 600 -10.04 15.90 -8.35
C ASN A 600 -10.62 16.02 -9.77
N ALA A 601 -10.06 15.31 -10.74
CA ALA A 601 -10.40 15.40 -12.13
C ALA A 601 -9.85 14.24 -12.96
N VAL A 602 -10.31 14.06 -14.18
CA VAL A 602 -9.79 13.06 -15.12
C VAL A 602 -8.34 13.35 -15.47
N ASN A 603 -7.51 12.31 -15.41
CA ASN A 603 -6.11 12.37 -15.73
C ASN A 603 -5.76 11.25 -16.73
N ASN A 604 -5.15 11.63 -17.85
CA ASN A 604 -4.80 10.70 -18.93
C ASN A 604 -3.41 10.07 -18.73
N LEU A 605 -3.11 9.62 -17.52
CA LEU A 605 -1.88 8.93 -17.21
C LEU A 605 -2.14 7.58 -16.57
N ALA A 606 -1.36 6.57 -16.93
CA ALA A 606 -1.28 5.28 -16.24
C ALA A 606 0.08 5.12 -15.56
N LYS A 607 0.12 4.31 -14.50
CA LYS A 607 1.36 3.77 -13.95
C LYS A 607 1.57 2.35 -14.44
N VAL A 608 2.82 2.04 -14.74
CA VAL A 608 3.23 0.71 -15.19
C VAL A 608 4.45 0.26 -14.39
N HIS A 609 4.41 -0.99 -13.94
CA HIS A 609 5.58 -1.72 -13.44
C HIS A 609 5.76 -2.98 -14.29
N TYR A 610 6.84 -3.03 -15.06
CA TYR A 610 7.15 -4.13 -15.97
C TYR A 610 8.43 -4.83 -15.52
N ILE A 611 8.29 -6.08 -15.15
CA ILE A 611 9.34 -6.92 -14.58
C ILE A 611 9.75 -7.98 -15.60
N THR A 612 11.04 -8.06 -15.90
CA THR A 612 11.64 -9.09 -16.73
C THR A 612 12.71 -9.84 -15.94
N PRO A 613 13.25 -10.96 -16.44
CA PRO A 613 14.34 -11.66 -15.75
C PRO A 613 15.61 -10.83 -15.53
N THR A 614 15.85 -9.80 -16.34
CA THR A 614 17.13 -9.07 -16.33
C THR A 614 17.03 -7.58 -16.04
N PHE A 615 15.86 -6.97 -16.14
CA PHE A 615 15.64 -5.56 -15.84
C PHE A 615 14.20 -5.28 -15.45
N GLU A 616 13.96 -4.12 -14.86
CA GLU A 616 12.62 -3.62 -14.55
C GLU A 616 12.39 -2.22 -15.12
N ARG A 617 11.12 -1.91 -15.37
CA ARG A 617 10.68 -0.60 -15.82
C ARG A 617 9.51 -0.12 -14.96
N LEU A 618 9.62 1.12 -14.52
CA LEU A 618 8.58 1.86 -13.86
C LEU A 618 8.26 3.07 -14.74
N ALA A 619 6.99 3.28 -15.05
CA ALA A 619 6.64 4.34 -15.97
C ALA A 619 5.32 5.02 -15.62
N ASN A 620 5.25 6.33 -15.82
CA ASN A 620 4.01 7.06 -16.01
C ASN A 620 3.84 7.27 -17.52
N VAL A 621 2.69 6.87 -18.06
CA VAL A 621 2.46 6.80 -19.49
C VAL A 621 1.15 7.48 -19.85
N HIS A 622 1.15 8.30 -20.90
CA HIS A 622 -0.08 8.84 -21.45
C HIS A 622 -0.98 7.73 -22.00
N ILE A 623 -2.27 7.82 -21.72
CA ILE A 623 -3.31 6.89 -22.15
C ILE A 623 -4.47 7.63 -22.82
N GLU A 624 -5.24 6.88 -23.57
CA GLU A 624 -6.53 7.34 -24.10
C GLU A 624 -7.64 7.02 -23.09
N THR A 625 -8.59 7.95 -22.92
CA THR A 625 -9.72 7.79 -22.01
C THR A 625 -10.99 8.30 -22.63
N GLU A 626 -12.11 7.60 -22.36
CA GLU A 626 -13.44 8.10 -22.69
C GLU A 626 -14.29 8.16 -21.41
N PHE A 627 -15.02 9.26 -21.21
CA PHE A 627 -15.84 9.49 -20.03
C PHE A 627 -16.99 10.44 -20.31
N GLU A 628 -18.00 10.42 -19.46
CA GLU A 628 -19.09 11.39 -19.48
C GLU A 628 -18.64 12.66 -18.75
N ASP A 629 -18.49 13.76 -19.49
CA ASP A 629 -18.05 15.05 -18.94
C ASP A 629 -19.19 15.71 -18.14
N SER A 630 -18.93 16.06 -16.88
CA SER A 630 -19.89 16.75 -16.03
C SER A 630 -20.10 18.23 -16.40
N GLY A 631 -19.28 18.78 -17.30
CA GLY A 631 -19.21 20.21 -17.57
C GLY A 631 -18.41 21.01 -16.54
N MET A 632 -18.08 20.44 -15.39
CA MET A 632 -17.24 21.07 -14.37
C MET A 632 -15.76 20.96 -14.73
N ARG A 633 -14.95 21.88 -14.20
CA ARG A 633 -13.50 21.93 -14.41
C ARG A 633 -12.76 22.10 -13.09
N TYR A 634 -11.60 21.47 -13.00
CA TYR A 634 -10.65 21.63 -11.91
C TYR A 634 -9.39 22.31 -12.45
N THR A 635 -8.97 23.39 -11.80
CA THR A 635 -7.71 24.06 -12.11
C THR A 635 -6.67 23.67 -11.08
N ARG A 636 -5.54 23.12 -11.52
CA ARG A 636 -4.46 22.73 -10.62
C ARG A 636 -3.82 23.96 -9.98
N PRO A 637 -3.71 24.02 -8.66
CA PRO A 637 -3.03 25.09 -7.96
C PRO A 637 -1.53 25.06 -8.20
N ASP A 638 -0.85 26.19 -7.97
CA ASP A 638 0.60 26.30 -8.04
C ASP A 638 1.23 25.87 -6.70
N TRP A 639 1.02 24.64 -6.34
CA TRP A 639 1.59 24.02 -5.15
C TRP A 639 1.52 22.49 -5.27
N VAL A 640 2.35 21.82 -4.50
CA VAL A 640 2.41 20.36 -4.49
C VAL A 640 1.85 19.83 -3.18
N ASN A 641 1.26 18.67 -3.26
CA ASN A 641 0.80 17.96 -2.10
C ASN A 641 1.97 17.25 -1.43
N LEU A 642 2.26 17.60 -0.18
CA LEU A 642 3.38 17.06 0.60
C LEU A 642 2.98 15.95 1.54
N GLY A 643 1.71 15.82 1.81
CA GLY A 643 1.26 14.92 2.82
C GLY A 643 0.01 14.20 2.39
N PHE A 644 -0.38 13.24 3.19
CA PHE A 644 -1.55 12.40 2.97
C PHE A 644 -2.86 13.19 2.95
N ALA A 645 -3.00 14.18 3.80
CA ALA A 645 -4.29 14.82 4.06
C ALA A 645 -4.34 16.30 3.68
N GLY A 646 -3.45 16.79 2.86
CA GLY A 646 -3.52 18.21 2.58
C GLY A 646 -2.63 18.72 1.47
N TRP A 647 -3.02 19.86 0.96
CA TRP A 647 -2.25 20.63 0.02
C TRP A 647 -1.37 21.60 0.79
N ARG A 648 -0.10 21.76 0.38
CA ARG A 648 0.85 22.69 0.97
C ARG A 648 1.56 23.46 -0.11
N GLU A 649 1.73 24.76 0.11
CA GLU A 649 2.73 25.50 -0.60
C GLU A 649 4.08 24.87 -0.25
N TRP A 650 4.80 24.39 -1.26
CA TRP A 650 5.96 23.56 -1.02
C TRP A 650 7.12 24.35 -0.43
N TYR A 651 7.65 25.25 -1.21
CA TYR A 651 8.72 26.16 -0.83
C TYR A 651 8.47 27.52 -1.41
N LYS A 652 8.90 28.57 -0.76
CA LYS A 652 8.96 29.88 -1.42
C LYS A 652 9.80 29.79 -2.71
N GLY A 653 9.18 30.07 -3.85
CA GLY A 653 9.84 30.13 -5.14
C GLY A 653 9.97 28.80 -5.90
N ILE A 654 9.41 27.69 -5.40
CA ILE A 654 9.25 26.48 -6.22
C ILE A 654 7.83 26.43 -6.76
N HIS A 655 7.73 26.35 -8.08
CA HIS A 655 6.49 26.32 -8.82
C HIS A 655 6.30 24.98 -9.51
N SER A 656 5.04 24.49 -9.58
CA SER A 656 4.70 23.29 -10.32
C SER A 656 4.66 23.54 -11.82
N ALA A 657 5.18 22.62 -12.61
CA ALA A 657 5.03 22.63 -14.07
C ALA A 657 3.59 22.44 -14.52
N HIS A 658 2.73 21.95 -13.65
CA HIS A 658 1.30 21.71 -13.90
C HIS A 658 0.39 22.81 -13.34
N ALA A 659 0.95 23.88 -12.77
CA ALA A 659 0.16 25.00 -12.25
C ALA A 659 -0.70 25.65 -13.32
N GLY A 660 -1.99 25.86 -13.01
CA GLY A 660 -2.95 26.47 -13.93
C GLY A 660 -3.51 25.51 -15.00
N GLU A 661 -3.11 24.25 -15.02
CA GLU A 661 -3.69 23.24 -15.90
C GLU A 661 -5.17 23.02 -15.56
N VAL A 662 -6.03 23.09 -16.57
CA VAL A 662 -7.49 22.93 -16.43
C VAL A 662 -7.89 21.53 -16.88
N LEU A 663 -8.40 20.75 -15.97
CA LEU A 663 -8.78 19.36 -16.20
C LEU A 663 -10.30 19.16 -16.14
N PRO A 664 -10.86 18.28 -16.98
CA PRO A 664 -12.28 17.95 -16.95
C PRO A 664 -12.60 17.05 -15.73
N ILE A 665 -13.81 17.22 -15.22
CA ILE A 665 -14.36 16.37 -14.14
C ILE A 665 -15.38 15.42 -14.76
N ALA A 666 -15.24 14.14 -14.49
CA ALA A 666 -16.18 13.12 -14.92
C ALA A 666 -17.54 13.27 -14.20
N ARG A 667 -18.56 12.59 -14.71
CA ARG A 667 -19.89 12.60 -14.12
C ARG A 667 -19.86 12.18 -12.65
N ILE A 668 -20.48 12.99 -11.81
CA ILE A 668 -20.71 12.70 -10.40
C ILE A 668 -22.11 12.06 -10.27
N PRO A 669 -22.25 10.92 -9.59
CA PRO A 669 -23.55 10.28 -9.39
C PRO A 669 -24.53 11.20 -8.66
N GLU A 670 -25.82 11.05 -8.96
CA GLU A 670 -26.89 11.77 -8.27
C GLU A 670 -26.87 11.49 -6.77
N GLY A 671 -27.10 12.52 -5.97
CA GLY A 671 -27.08 12.44 -4.50
C GLY A 671 -25.69 12.60 -3.85
N VAL A 672 -24.60 12.52 -4.62
CA VAL A 672 -23.25 12.77 -4.12
C VAL A 672 -22.98 14.27 -4.04
N LYS A 673 -22.66 14.78 -2.86
CA LYS A 673 -22.26 16.18 -2.65
C LYS A 673 -20.82 16.37 -3.12
N PHE A 674 -20.61 17.23 -4.09
CA PHE A 674 -19.31 17.49 -4.68
C PHE A 674 -19.19 18.94 -5.19
N LYS A 675 -18.01 19.51 -5.06
CA LYS A 675 -17.60 20.76 -5.74
C LYS A 675 -16.19 20.60 -6.33
N PRO A 676 -15.84 21.31 -7.41
CA PRO A 676 -14.49 21.27 -7.96
C PRO A 676 -13.42 21.59 -6.90
N GLY A 677 -12.41 20.74 -6.82
CA GLY A 677 -11.37 20.80 -5.78
C GLY A 677 -11.57 19.85 -4.59
N ASP A 678 -12.78 19.32 -4.38
CA ASP A 678 -12.98 18.24 -3.43
C ASP A 678 -12.34 16.95 -3.93
N GLU A 679 -11.80 16.15 -3.02
CA GLU A 679 -11.40 14.78 -3.31
C GLU A 679 -12.63 13.90 -3.47
N ASN A 680 -12.70 13.19 -4.59
CA ASN A 680 -13.83 12.32 -4.85
C ASN A 680 -13.44 11.16 -5.76
N ILE A 681 -13.96 9.96 -5.46
CA ILE A 681 -13.70 8.74 -6.22
C ILE A 681 -14.28 8.77 -7.64
N TYR A 682 -15.26 9.64 -7.91
CA TYR A 682 -15.92 9.72 -9.21
C TYR A 682 -15.30 10.78 -10.13
N ALA A 683 -14.74 11.85 -9.55
CA ALA A 683 -14.33 13.05 -10.29
C ALA A 683 -13.34 12.81 -11.43
N GLY A 684 -12.47 11.82 -11.27
CA GLY A 684 -11.46 11.47 -12.27
C GLY A 684 -11.68 10.12 -12.95
N LYS A 685 -12.80 9.44 -12.71
CA LYS A 685 -13.04 8.09 -13.20
C LYS A 685 -13.60 8.12 -14.63
N ALA A 686 -12.86 7.52 -15.58
CA ALA A 686 -13.34 7.35 -16.93
C ALA A 686 -14.15 6.06 -17.09
N ASP A 687 -14.99 6.00 -18.14
CA ASP A 687 -15.71 4.80 -18.52
C ASP A 687 -14.81 3.80 -19.24
N TYR A 688 -13.81 4.31 -20.00
CA TYR A 688 -12.90 3.51 -20.79
C TYR A 688 -11.47 4.05 -20.74
N TYR A 689 -10.52 3.14 -20.72
CA TYR A 689 -9.08 3.42 -20.70
C TYR A 689 -8.36 2.54 -21.71
N GLU A 690 -7.42 3.10 -22.48
CA GLU A 690 -6.55 2.37 -23.39
C GLU A 690 -5.08 2.73 -23.16
N LEU A 691 -4.25 1.74 -22.81
CA LEU A 691 -2.80 1.85 -22.61
C LEU A 691 -2.06 1.08 -23.67
N LYS A 692 -1.07 1.73 -24.29
CA LYS A 692 -0.06 1.09 -25.16
C LYS A 692 1.31 1.15 -24.48
N TYR A 693 1.89 0.00 -24.15
CA TYR A 693 3.18 -0.08 -23.49
C TYR A 693 3.99 -1.29 -23.94
N GLY A 694 5.12 -1.05 -24.60
CA GLY A 694 5.92 -2.13 -25.19
C GLY A 694 5.12 -2.96 -26.18
N ASN A 695 5.08 -4.25 -25.94
CA ASN A 695 4.32 -5.20 -26.75
C ASN A 695 2.87 -5.40 -26.27
N TYR A 696 2.40 -4.60 -25.33
CA TYR A 696 1.06 -4.75 -24.75
C TYR A 696 0.15 -3.59 -25.15
N VAL A 697 -1.09 -3.95 -25.48
CA VAL A 697 -2.22 -3.00 -25.55
C VAL A 697 -3.26 -3.48 -24.54
N ILE A 698 -3.63 -2.59 -23.64
CA ILE A 698 -4.56 -2.90 -22.54
C ILE A 698 -5.75 -1.96 -22.66
N ALA A 699 -6.94 -2.51 -22.80
CA ALA A 699 -8.20 -1.77 -22.82
C ALA A 699 -9.05 -2.21 -21.64
N ILE A 700 -9.47 -1.26 -20.80
CA ILE A 700 -10.35 -1.51 -19.65
C ILE A 700 -11.63 -0.73 -19.83
N ASN A 701 -12.77 -1.42 -19.82
CA ASN A 701 -14.09 -0.84 -19.79
C ASN A 701 -14.68 -0.93 -18.37
N GLY A 702 -14.68 0.18 -17.65
CA GLY A 702 -15.24 0.31 -16.30
C GLY A 702 -16.74 0.65 -16.28
N SER A 703 -17.37 0.96 -17.44
CA SER A 703 -18.78 1.25 -17.50
C SER A 703 -19.65 0.02 -17.24
N THR A 704 -20.91 0.25 -16.87
CA THR A 704 -21.87 -0.82 -16.60
C THR A 704 -22.74 -1.15 -17.81
N ASP A 705 -22.78 -0.31 -18.82
CA ASP A 705 -23.76 -0.36 -19.92
C ASP A 705 -23.21 -0.02 -21.31
N LYS A 706 -21.99 0.58 -21.40
CA LYS A 706 -21.40 1.00 -22.68
C LYS A 706 -20.44 -0.08 -23.21
N THR A 707 -20.41 -0.25 -24.51
CA THR A 707 -19.41 -1.05 -25.23
C THR A 707 -18.51 -0.12 -25.99
N PHE A 708 -17.20 -0.33 -25.92
CA PHE A 708 -16.18 0.43 -26.64
C PHE A 708 -15.50 -0.43 -27.70
N GLU A 709 -14.82 0.23 -28.64
CA GLU A 709 -14.09 -0.44 -29.71
C GLU A 709 -12.59 -0.26 -29.51
N LEU A 710 -11.86 -1.37 -29.50
CA LEU A 710 -10.40 -1.40 -29.45
C LEU A 710 -9.86 -1.70 -30.84
N SER A 711 -9.11 -0.77 -31.43
CA SER A 711 -8.39 -1.01 -32.69
C SER A 711 -7.23 -1.96 -32.48
N VAL A 712 -7.19 -3.06 -33.24
CA VAL A 712 -6.12 -4.05 -33.17
C VAL A 712 -4.88 -3.52 -33.91
N PRO A 713 -3.69 -3.49 -33.28
CA PRO A 713 -2.47 -3.05 -33.92
C PRO A 713 -2.11 -3.89 -35.15
N LYS A 714 -1.68 -3.25 -36.25
CA LYS A 714 -1.15 -3.94 -37.44
C LYS A 714 0.24 -4.50 -37.11
N ALA A 715 0.36 -5.80 -36.95
CA ALA A 715 1.59 -6.52 -36.62
C ALA A 715 1.61 -7.90 -37.29
N LYS A 716 2.72 -8.63 -37.18
CA LYS A 716 2.84 -10.00 -37.71
C LYS A 716 1.85 -10.97 -37.03
N ALA A 717 1.65 -10.79 -35.75
CA ALA A 717 0.68 -11.53 -34.94
C ALA A 717 0.25 -10.70 -33.74
N VAL A 718 -1.02 -10.83 -33.37
CA VAL A 718 -1.60 -10.26 -32.15
C VAL A 718 -2.33 -11.38 -31.41
N PHE A 719 -2.10 -11.47 -30.11
CA PHE A 719 -2.73 -12.49 -29.25
C PHE A 719 -3.53 -11.81 -28.16
N ASN A 720 -4.75 -12.29 -27.92
CA ASN A 720 -5.57 -11.84 -26.80
C ASN A 720 -5.24 -12.70 -25.57
N LEU A 721 -4.57 -12.11 -24.58
CA LEU A 721 -4.17 -12.80 -23.36
C LEU A 721 -5.35 -13.03 -22.41
N THR A 722 -6.40 -12.23 -22.48
CA THR A 722 -7.64 -12.42 -21.71
C THR A 722 -8.55 -13.50 -22.28
N ASP A 723 -8.28 -13.95 -23.53
CA ASP A 723 -8.95 -15.09 -24.18
C ASP A 723 -7.96 -16.21 -24.47
N HIS A 724 -7.32 -16.74 -23.42
CA HIS A 724 -6.40 -17.89 -23.47
C HIS A 724 -5.30 -17.76 -24.54
N LYS A 725 -4.78 -16.55 -24.77
CA LYS A 725 -3.74 -16.25 -25.77
C LYS A 725 -4.15 -16.62 -27.20
N LYS A 726 -5.43 -16.48 -27.49
CA LYS A 726 -5.97 -16.70 -28.83
C LYS A 726 -5.44 -15.66 -29.82
N LYS A 727 -5.06 -16.11 -31.03
CA LYS A 727 -4.68 -15.20 -32.10
C LYS A 727 -5.87 -14.37 -32.56
N VAL A 728 -5.66 -13.07 -32.68
CA VAL A 728 -6.67 -12.10 -33.14
C VAL A 728 -6.55 -11.93 -34.64
N GLU A 729 -7.68 -12.11 -35.34
CA GLU A 729 -7.77 -11.97 -36.81
C GLU A 729 -8.59 -10.72 -37.20
N GLU A 730 -9.32 -10.14 -36.26
CA GLU A 730 -10.16 -8.96 -36.46
C GLU A 730 -9.33 -7.67 -36.40
N ASP A 731 -9.73 -6.64 -37.15
CA ASP A 731 -9.12 -5.29 -37.07
C ASP A 731 -9.62 -4.47 -35.87
N VAL A 732 -10.78 -4.83 -35.30
CA VAL A 732 -11.43 -4.16 -34.18
C VAL A 732 -12.03 -5.18 -33.24
N LEU A 733 -11.79 -5.05 -31.95
CA LEU A 733 -12.41 -5.84 -30.90
C LEU A 733 -13.42 -5.00 -30.10
N LYS A 734 -14.53 -5.61 -29.71
CA LYS A 734 -15.48 -5.01 -28.78
C LYS A 734 -15.05 -5.24 -27.35
N VAL A 735 -14.99 -4.20 -26.57
CA VAL A 735 -14.74 -4.23 -25.13
C VAL A 735 -16.08 -4.01 -24.43
N SER A 736 -16.68 -5.12 -24.00
CA SER A 736 -18.02 -5.13 -23.35
C SER A 736 -18.00 -4.41 -21.98
N PRO A 737 -19.16 -4.05 -21.41
CA PRO A 737 -19.23 -3.50 -20.05
C PRO A 737 -18.52 -4.41 -19.03
N ARG A 738 -17.77 -3.77 -18.11
CA ARG A 738 -17.05 -4.47 -17.03
C ARG A 738 -16.11 -5.58 -17.53
N THR A 739 -15.42 -5.34 -18.65
CA THR A 739 -14.42 -6.27 -19.19
C THR A 739 -13.12 -5.57 -19.52
N THR A 740 -12.06 -6.36 -19.55
CA THR A 740 -10.71 -5.98 -19.96
C THR A 740 -10.26 -6.82 -21.13
N VAL A 741 -9.58 -6.19 -22.09
CA VAL A 741 -8.88 -6.86 -23.18
C VAL A 741 -7.40 -6.55 -23.07
N VAL A 742 -6.55 -7.58 -23.07
CA VAL A 742 -5.09 -7.45 -23.08
C VAL A 742 -4.55 -8.11 -24.34
N LEU A 743 -3.94 -7.32 -25.21
CA LEU A 743 -3.31 -7.82 -26.42
C LEU A 743 -1.78 -7.84 -26.29
N GLU A 744 -1.18 -8.96 -26.72
CA GLU A 744 0.24 -9.08 -26.96
C GLU A 744 0.52 -8.91 -28.46
N VAL A 745 1.36 -7.96 -28.83
CA VAL A 745 1.70 -7.60 -30.21
C VAL A 745 3.09 -8.15 -30.52
N ARG A 746 3.23 -9.00 -31.57
CA ARG A 746 4.49 -9.65 -31.96
C ARG A 746 4.91 -9.33 -33.38
#